data_b4b3d60079bcace8fcc1464591c65c28
#
_entry.id   b4b3d60079bcace8fcc1464591c65c28
#
_cell.length_a   1.000
_cell.length_b   1.000
_cell.length_c   1.000
_cell.angle_alpha   90.00
_cell.angle_beta   90.00
_cell.angle_gamma   90.00
#
_symmetry.space_group_name_H-M   'P 1'
#
loop_
_entity.id
_entity.type
_entity.pdbx_description
1 polymer ?
#
loop_
_entity_poly.entity_id
_entity_poly.type
_entity_poly.pdbx_seq_one_letter_code
_entity_poly.pdbx_strand_id
1 'polypeptide(L)'
;VVIQAASVQDPRLNRLILSLPRPAKRLVALGLDAVICAVTVYLAFYLRLGVLVDPLVGPPHPTMGAIALALPIFVSMGLYRAIFRHAGVNALTSVARAVALYTIPYVTIYSVIGVSGVPRTIGIIQPILLFLFVAASRLFARSYLGETYSALWKSDDVPRVMIYGAGRAGRQLASAIRGSGEMRLVGMIDDDRDLWRSTVDGIPVYDPAELEAVVRKRKATDILLAIPSATRGRRGEIVAQLRDLNLHVRTLPGLVDLARGSVSVNDLRDLEIDDLLGRAAVPPNRALLKRNIAGKVVLVTGAGGSIGSELCRQIVAQEPERLVLVDHSEFNLYAIHRELTILLESQGKWPDSVVPIIGSVNNGQRMHEVLSCFRPDTIFHAAAYKHVPLVEHNAVEGIGNNVFGTLTLARAAQRTGVCNFVLISTDKAVRPTNIMGTSKRLAEMVLQALNREGGETQFSMVRFGNVLGSSGSVVPLFRDQIAAGGPITITHPDITRYFMTIPEAAQLVIQAGAMAEGGDVFVLNMGEPVKIVDLARNMVELSGLTLREPGEPHGDIEVQFVGLRPAEKLYEELLIGTDAMETEHERIMRANEDFLPWSQLEPGLSKLKALLDEGDASRARELIQELVPEFKPSSPLVDYTGLRHEGPTTASSQVFGDSVGDAKRAAGQPNGSVRNSIN
;
A
#
# COMPACT_ATOMS: atom_id res chain seq x y z
N VAL A 1 -36.01 -13.52 35.30
CA VAL A 1 -35.53 -14.90 35.57
C VAL A 1 -34.81 -15.35 34.30
N VAL A 2 -33.48 -15.20 34.25
CA VAL A 2 -32.62 -15.66 33.16
C VAL A 2 -32.22 -17.08 33.51
N ILE A 3 -32.73 -18.03 32.75
CA ILE A 3 -32.30 -19.45 32.85
C ILE A 3 -30.89 -19.53 32.26
N GLN A 4 -29.90 -19.66 33.11
CA GLN A 4 -28.55 -20.10 32.73
C GLN A 4 -28.61 -21.58 32.32
N ALA A 5 -28.71 -21.85 31.02
CA ALA A 5 -28.53 -23.19 30.49
C ALA A 5 -27.04 -23.54 30.60
N ALA A 6 -26.70 -24.43 31.50
CA ALA A 6 -25.38 -25.02 31.66
C ALA A 6 -24.97 -25.72 30.35
N SER A 7 -23.90 -25.24 29.71
CA SER A 7 -23.34 -25.79 28.50
C SER A 7 -22.57 -27.08 28.84
N VAL A 8 -23.18 -28.24 28.59
CA VAL A 8 -22.42 -29.49 28.44
C VAL A 8 -21.79 -29.50 27.06
N GLN A 9 -20.60 -28.90 26.94
CA GLN A 9 -19.80 -28.98 25.73
C GLN A 9 -18.81 -30.10 25.87
N ASP A 10 -19.08 -31.25 25.19
CA ASP A 10 -18.07 -32.28 25.02
C ASP A 10 -17.22 -31.98 23.78
N PRO A 11 -15.96 -31.52 23.93
CA PRO A 11 -15.12 -31.10 22.82
C PRO A 11 -14.71 -32.27 21.91
N ARG A 12 -14.94 -33.54 22.33
CA ARG A 12 -14.59 -34.73 21.56
C ARG A 12 -15.60 -35.02 20.46
N LEU A 13 -16.89 -34.84 20.71
CA LEU A 13 -17.96 -35.05 19.74
C LEU A 13 -17.89 -34.02 18.57
N ASN A 14 -17.57 -32.79 18.90
CA ASN A 14 -17.44 -31.70 17.93
C ASN A 14 -16.26 -31.92 16.97
N ARG A 15 -15.11 -32.38 17.45
CA ARG A 15 -13.96 -32.73 16.60
C ARG A 15 -14.29 -33.90 15.68
N LEU A 16 -15.07 -34.88 16.13
CA LEU A 16 -15.45 -36.02 15.31
C LEU A 16 -16.36 -35.61 14.15
N ILE A 17 -17.34 -34.76 14.38
CA ILE A 17 -18.27 -34.27 13.32
C ILE A 17 -17.53 -33.37 12.31
N LEU A 18 -16.62 -32.54 12.79
CA LEU A 18 -15.87 -31.61 11.93
C LEU A 18 -14.81 -32.32 11.06
N SER A 19 -14.24 -33.42 11.51
CA SER A 19 -13.26 -34.23 10.77
C SER A 19 -13.86 -35.14 9.70
N LEU A 20 -15.18 -35.32 9.65
CA LEU A 20 -15.85 -36.18 8.67
C LEU A 20 -15.66 -35.64 7.23
N PRO A 21 -15.44 -36.52 6.24
CA PRO A 21 -15.40 -36.16 4.84
C PRO A 21 -16.75 -35.63 4.35
N ARG A 22 -16.76 -34.79 3.30
CA ARG A 22 -17.97 -34.16 2.75
C ARG A 22 -19.16 -35.10 2.50
N PRO A 23 -18.97 -36.32 1.95
CA PRO A 23 -20.09 -37.26 1.76
C PRO A 23 -20.69 -37.75 3.08
N ALA A 24 -19.87 -37.99 4.10
CA ALA A 24 -20.35 -38.43 5.41
C ALA A 24 -21.17 -37.33 6.11
N LYS A 25 -20.78 -36.04 6.02
CA LYS A 25 -21.56 -34.94 6.52
C LYS A 25 -22.92 -34.79 5.84
N ARG A 26 -23.02 -35.10 4.54
CA ARG A 26 -24.29 -35.14 3.81
C ARG A 26 -25.19 -36.27 4.30
N LEU A 27 -24.64 -37.45 4.55
CA LEU A 27 -25.37 -38.59 5.08
C LEU A 27 -25.92 -38.32 6.49
N VAL A 28 -25.14 -37.69 7.36
CA VAL A 28 -25.60 -37.26 8.70
C VAL A 28 -26.76 -36.27 8.60
N ALA A 29 -26.68 -35.29 7.71
CA ALA A 29 -27.76 -34.33 7.52
C ALA A 29 -29.02 -34.96 6.93
N LEU A 30 -28.88 -35.89 5.98
CA LEU A 30 -29.97 -36.67 5.43
C LEU A 30 -30.65 -37.53 6.51
N GLY A 31 -29.85 -38.22 7.34
CA GLY A 31 -30.36 -39.03 8.44
C GLY A 31 -31.13 -38.19 9.47
N LEU A 32 -30.62 -37.01 9.81
CA LEU A 32 -31.29 -36.07 10.70
C LEU A 32 -32.64 -35.59 10.12
N ASP A 33 -32.68 -35.23 8.85
CA ASP A 33 -33.93 -34.80 8.21
C ASP A 33 -34.94 -35.96 8.10
N ALA A 34 -34.49 -37.19 7.89
CA ALA A 34 -35.37 -38.38 7.95
C ALA A 34 -35.98 -38.57 9.35
N VAL A 35 -35.19 -38.41 10.40
CA VAL A 35 -35.71 -38.45 11.80
C VAL A 35 -36.69 -37.31 12.05
N ILE A 36 -36.40 -36.09 11.56
CA ILE A 36 -37.31 -34.96 11.67
C ILE A 36 -38.64 -35.25 10.94
N CYS A 37 -38.61 -35.83 9.74
CA CYS A 37 -39.80 -36.27 9.05
C CYS A 37 -40.66 -37.25 9.88
N ALA A 38 -40.03 -38.23 10.49
CA ALA A 38 -40.73 -39.17 11.35
C ALA A 38 -41.33 -38.49 12.60
N VAL A 39 -40.52 -37.73 13.34
CA VAL A 39 -40.95 -37.02 14.54
C VAL A 39 -42.14 -36.07 14.25
N THR A 40 -42.09 -35.35 13.13
CA THR A 40 -43.17 -34.41 12.75
C THR A 40 -44.47 -35.07 12.38
N VAL A 41 -44.42 -36.32 11.82
CA VAL A 41 -45.64 -37.12 11.61
C VAL A 41 -46.24 -37.54 12.95
N TYR A 42 -45.46 -38.12 13.88
CA TYR A 42 -46.01 -38.53 15.17
C TYR A 42 -46.49 -37.34 15.99
N LEU A 43 -45.81 -36.19 15.92
CA LEU A 43 -46.26 -34.95 16.56
C LEU A 43 -47.57 -34.45 15.98
N ALA A 44 -47.76 -34.55 14.66
CA ALA A 44 -49.02 -34.20 13.99
C ALA A 44 -50.17 -35.11 14.46
N PHE A 45 -49.94 -36.42 14.61
CA PHE A 45 -50.91 -37.33 15.21
C PHE A 45 -51.29 -36.95 16.65
N TYR A 46 -50.28 -36.67 17.46
CA TYR A 46 -50.48 -36.23 18.84
C TYR A 46 -51.31 -34.93 18.95
N LEU A 47 -50.94 -33.95 18.16
CA LEU A 47 -51.68 -32.67 18.14
C LEU A 47 -53.16 -32.82 17.66
N ARG A 48 -53.43 -33.86 16.83
CA ARG A 48 -54.79 -34.10 16.32
C ARG A 48 -55.62 -34.97 17.24
N LEU A 49 -55.03 -36.04 17.77
CA LEU A 49 -55.75 -37.09 18.50
C LEU A 49 -55.64 -36.96 20.03
N GLY A 50 -54.68 -36.14 20.53
CA GLY A 50 -54.41 -36.01 21.97
C GLY A 50 -53.75 -37.25 22.59
N VAL A 51 -53.38 -38.27 21.79
CA VAL A 51 -52.80 -39.53 22.26
C VAL A 51 -51.53 -39.79 21.46
N LEU A 52 -50.47 -40.26 22.14
CA LEU A 52 -49.26 -40.74 21.47
C LEU A 52 -49.56 -42.05 20.78
N VAL A 53 -49.51 -42.02 19.44
CA VAL A 53 -49.64 -43.24 18.64
C VAL A 53 -48.30 -44.00 18.71
N ASP A 54 -48.34 -45.26 19.10
CA ASP A 54 -47.14 -46.09 19.17
C ASP A 54 -46.52 -46.23 17.77
N PRO A 55 -45.25 -45.84 17.58
CA PRO A 55 -44.54 -45.93 16.29
C PRO A 55 -44.50 -47.35 15.71
N LEU A 56 -44.58 -48.38 16.54
CA LEU A 56 -44.50 -49.79 16.15
C LEU A 56 -45.88 -50.40 15.83
N VAL A 57 -46.98 -49.81 16.31
CA VAL A 57 -48.34 -50.33 16.15
C VAL A 57 -49.15 -49.43 15.20
N GLY A 58 -48.79 -48.15 15.06
CA GLY A 58 -49.48 -47.22 14.19
C GLY A 58 -49.22 -47.45 12.69
N PRO A 59 -50.04 -46.86 11.79
CA PRO A 59 -49.85 -47.05 10.36
C PRO A 59 -48.50 -46.45 9.89
N PRO A 60 -47.60 -47.26 9.31
CA PRO A 60 -46.24 -46.80 8.96
C PRO A 60 -46.20 -45.95 7.68
N HIS A 61 -47.25 -46.00 6.87
CA HIS A 61 -47.34 -45.35 5.57
C HIS A 61 -47.23 -43.81 5.62
N PRO A 62 -47.76 -43.03 6.61
CA PRO A 62 -47.55 -41.57 6.60
C PRO A 62 -46.10 -41.17 6.86
N THR A 63 -45.40 -41.91 7.70
CA THR A 63 -43.97 -41.69 8.02
C THR A 63 -43.12 -42.06 6.80
N MET A 64 -43.37 -43.24 6.20
CA MET A 64 -42.66 -43.66 5.00
C MET A 64 -42.93 -42.73 3.82
N GLY A 65 -44.17 -42.27 3.66
CA GLY A 65 -44.53 -41.29 2.65
C GLY A 65 -43.90 -39.93 2.85
N ALA A 66 -43.81 -39.44 4.08
CA ALA A 66 -43.09 -38.22 4.41
C ALA A 66 -41.59 -38.28 4.02
N ILE A 67 -40.92 -39.38 4.42
CA ILE A 67 -39.50 -39.58 4.10
C ILE A 67 -39.28 -39.77 2.61
N ALA A 68 -40.10 -40.57 1.93
CA ALA A 68 -39.99 -40.90 0.50
C ALA A 68 -40.21 -39.66 -0.38
N LEU A 69 -41.07 -38.72 0.03
CA LEU A 69 -41.31 -37.47 -0.70
C LEU A 69 -40.33 -36.36 -0.33
N ALA A 70 -40.05 -36.17 0.95
CA ALA A 70 -39.22 -35.06 1.41
C ALA A 70 -37.74 -35.19 1.00
N LEU A 71 -37.11 -36.35 1.21
CA LEU A 71 -35.66 -36.50 0.98
C LEU A 71 -35.26 -36.32 -0.49
N PRO A 72 -35.93 -36.90 -1.50
CA PRO A 72 -35.60 -36.62 -2.91
C PRO A 72 -35.78 -35.15 -3.30
N ILE A 73 -36.83 -34.50 -2.79
CA ILE A 73 -37.08 -33.08 -3.03
C ILE A 73 -35.96 -32.24 -2.40
N PHE A 74 -35.57 -32.52 -1.16
CA PHE A 74 -34.49 -31.79 -0.48
C PHE A 74 -33.13 -31.98 -1.17
N VAL A 75 -32.86 -33.18 -1.70
CA VAL A 75 -31.66 -33.46 -2.49
C VAL A 75 -31.68 -32.72 -3.82
N SER A 76 -32.77 -32.75 -4.55
CA SER A 76 -32.93 -32.08 -5.86
C SER A 76 -32.82 -30.55 -5.73
N MET A 77 -33.42 -29.98 -4.67
CA MET A 77 -33.36 -28.54 -4.36
C MET A 77 -31.98 -28.11 -3.78
N GLY A 78 -31.03 -29.05 -3.62
CA GLY A 78 -29.67 -28.73 -3.23
C GLY A 78 -29.47 -28.37 -1.76
N LEU A 79 -30.41 -28.71 -0.86
CA LEU A 79 -30.30 -28.40 0.58
C LEU A 79 -29.03 -28.98 1.23
N TYR A 80 -28.44 -30.00 0.65
CA TYR A 80 -27.22 -30.66 1.15
C TYR A 80 -25.95 -30.25 0.37
N ARG A 81 -26.06 -29.31 -0.58
CA ARG A 81 -24.91 -28.75 -1.32
C ARG A 81 -24.32 -27.51 -0.63
N ALA A 82 -25.13 -26.78 0.11
CA ALA A 82 -24.70 -25.59 0.83
C ALA A 82 -23.77 -25.95 2.00
N ILE A 83 -22.67 -25.22 2.11
CA ILE A 83 -21.81 -25.29 3.30
C ILE A 83 -22.56 -24.58 4.42
N PHE A 84 -22.97 -25.31 5.47
CA PHE A 84 -23.79 -24.82 6.60
C PHE A 84 -23.21 -23.57 7.29
N ARG A 85 -21.92 -23.29 7.09
CA ARG A 85 -21.17 -22.17 7.67
C ARG A 85 -21.63 -20.78 7.17
N HIS A 86 -22.11 -20.69 5.94
CA HIS A 86 -22.49 -19.40 5.31
C HIS A 86 -23.99 -19.28 5.02
N ALA A 87 -24.80 -20.10 5.68
CA ALA A 87 -26.25 -20.10 5.53
C ALA A 87 -26.87 -18.82 6.11
N GLY A 88 -26.94 -17.75 5.31
CA GLY A 88 -27.68 -16.52 5.59
C GLY A 88 -29.20 -16.69 5.41
N VAL A 89 -29.93 -15.59 5.29
CA VAL A 89 -31.37 -15.55 5.01
C VAL A 89 -31.75 -16.41 3.78
N ASN A 90 -30.85 -16.54 2.83
CA ASN A 90 -31.00 -17.36 1.61
C ASN A 90 -31.15 -18.88 1.88
N ALA A 91 -30.64 -19.37 3.01
CA ALA A 91 -30.83 -20.79 3.36
C ALA A 91 -32.25 -21.06 3.88
N LEU A 92 -32.83 -20.13 4.62
CA LEU A 92 -34.22 -20.24 5.08
C LEU A 92 -35.20 -20.21 3.90
N THR A 93 -34.93 -19.36 2.91
CA THR A 93 -35.77 -19.31 1.68
C THR A 93 -35.67 -20.60 0.86
N SER A 94 -34.48 -21.26 0.85
CA SER A 94 -34.31 -22.56 0.20
C SER A 94 -35.08 -23.67 0.91
N VAL A 95 -35.05 -23.69 2.26
CA VAL A 95 -35.86 -24.61 3.07
C VAL A 95 -37.35 -24.38 2.82
N ALA A 96 -37.82 -23.11 2.82
CA ALA A 96 -39.20 -22.76 2.59
C ALA A 96 -39.71 -23.26 1.21
N ARG A 97 -38.89 -23.05 0.15
CA ARG A 97 -39.24 -23.54 -1.20
C ARG A 97 -39.29 -25.05 -1.28
N ALA A 98 -38.34 -25.74 -0.66
CA ALA A 98 -38.32 -27.22 -0.69
C ALA A 98 -39.49 -27.82 0.07
N VAL A 99 -39.83 -27.27 1.25
CA VAL A 99 -40.99 -27.73 2.01
C VAL A 99 -42.32 -27.36 1.30
N ALA A 100 -42.40 -26.19 0.67
CA ALA A 100 -43.58 -25.83 -0.12
C ALA A 100 -43.81 -26.82 -1.28
N LEU A 101 -42.74 -27.22 -1.99
CA LEU A 101 -42.81 -28.23 -3.04
C LEU A 101 -43.21 -29.60 -2.50
N TYR A 102 -42.70 -29.99 -1.35
CA TYR A 102 -43.08 -31.20 -0.65
C TYR A 102 -44.54 -31.19 -0.18
N THR A 103 -45.07 -30.06 0.26
CA THR A 103 -46.40 -29.93 0.80
C THR A 103 -47.46 -30.32 -0.23
N ILE A 104 -47.27 -30.01 -1.52
CA ILE A 104 -48.24 -30.27 -2.57
C ILE A 104 -48.59 -31.77 -2.67
N PRO A 105 -47.66 -32.69 -2.94
CA PRO A 105 -47.97 -34.13 -3.03
C PRO A 105 -48.41 -34.73 -1.68
N TYR A 106 -47.85 -34.24 -0.57
CA TYR A 106 -48.19 -34.79 0.75
C TYR A 106 -49.64 -34.44 1.14
N VAL A 107 -50.06 -33.19 0.95
CA VAL A 107 -51.45 -32.76 1.17
C VAL A 107 -52.40 -33.49 0.23
N THR A 108 -52.02 -33.64 -1.05
CA THR A 108 -52.86 -34.32 -2.02
C THR A 108 -53.16 -35.77 -1.60
N ILE A 109 -52.13 -36.51 -1.17
CA ILE A 109 -52.28 -37.92 -0.77
C ILE A 109 -53.06 -38.05 0.54
N TYR A 110 -52.69 -37.28 1.58
CA TYR A 110 -53.20 -37.54 2.93
C TYR A 110 -54.40 -36.68 3.32
N SER A 111 -54.64 -35.51 2.66
CA SER A 111 -55.81 -34.67 2.93
C SER A 111 -56.89 -34.71 1.85
N VAL A 112 -56.50 -34.67 0.55
CA VAL A 112 -57.51 -34.67 -0.56
C VAL A 112 -57.97 -36.07 -0.87
N ILE A 113 -57.07 -36.97 -1.24
CA ILE A 113 -57.43 -38.39 -1.55
C ILE A 113 -57.87 -39.09 -0.26
N GLY A 114 -57.05 -38.94 0.78
CA GLY A 114 -57.28 -39.57 2.08
C GLY A 114 -56.77 -41.02 2.09
N VAL A 115 -56.19 -41.41 3.18
CA VAL A 115 -55.67 -42.77 3.39
C VAL A 115 -56.36 -43.37 4.63
N SER A 116 -56.81 -44.63 4.54
CA SER A 116 -57.51 -45.29 5.63
C SER A 116 -56.62 -45.33 6.89
N GLY A 117 -57.20 -44.96 8.05
CA GLY A 117 -56.50 -44.90 9.32
C GLY A 117 -55.67 -43.61 9.56
N VAL A 118 -55.65 -42.66 8.63
CA VAL A 118 -54.94 -41.38 8.78
C VAL A 118 -55.93 -40.22 8.75
N PRO A 119 -56.03 -39.41 9.82
CA PRO A 119 -56.85 -38.21 9.81
C PRO A 119 -56.39 -37.24 8.74
N ARG A 120 -57.32 -36.72 7.92
CA ARG A 120 -56.98 -35.77 6.81
C ARG A 120 -56.21 -34.53 7.24
N THR A 121 -56.40 -34.08 8.47
CA THR A 121 -55.74 -32.90 9.01
C THR A 121 -54.21 -33.10 9.17
N ILE A 122 -53.71 -34.35 9.24
CA ILE A 122 -52.30 -34.66 9.34
C ILE A 122 -51.56 -34.23 8.09
N GLY A 123 -52.16 -34.33 6.92
CA GLY A 123 -51.59 -33.86 5.66
C GLY A 123 -51.28 -32.35 5.66
N ILE A 124 -51.97 -31.54 6.51
CA ILE A 124 -51.76 -30.10 6.63
C ILE A 124 -50.82 -29.76 7.81
N ILE A 125 -51.04 -30.42 8.97
CA ILE A 125 -50.25 -30.13 10.19
C ILE A 125 -48.76 -30.53 10.03
N GLN A 126 -48.50 -31.68 9.43
CA GLN A 126 -47.15 -32.25 9.32
C GLN A 126 -46.21 -31.36 8.47
N PRO A 127 -46.57 -30.85 7.27
CA PRO A 127 -45.68 -29.94 6.51
C PRO A 127 -45.30 -28.65 7.27
N ILE A 128 -46.25 -28.11 8.05
CA ILE A 128 -45.98 -26.92 8.87
C ILE A 128 -44.92 -27.24 9.96
N LEU A 129 -45.13 -28.35 10.64
CA LEU A 129 -44.17 -28.83 11.64
C LEU A 129 -42.81 -29.17 11.01
N LEU A 130 -42.81 -29.80 9.84
CA LEU A 130 -41.57 -30.11 9.11
C LEU A 130 -40.78 -28.84 8.78
N PHE A 131 -41.47 -27.79 8.28
CA PHE A 131 -40.81 -26.51 8.05
C PHE A 131 -40.19 -25.94 9.30
N LEU A 132 -40.94 -25.88 10.41
CA LEU A 132 -40.45 -25.34 11.67
C LEU A 132 -39.23 -26.10 12.21
N PHE A 133 -39.27 -27.43 12.21
CA PHE A 133 -38.20 -28.25 12.75
C PHE A 133 -36.96 -28.27 11.85
N VAL A 134 -37.10 -28.33 10.52
CA VAL A 134 -35.98 -28.24 9.59
C VAL A 134 -35.35 -26.85 9.65
N ALA A 135 -36.14 -25.77 9.67
CA ALA A 135 -35.61 -24.42 9.83
C ALA A 135 -34.88 -24.24 11.17
N ALA A 136 -35.45 -24.70 12.28
CA ALA A 136 -34.81 -24.67 13.59
C ALA A 136 -33.50 -25.47 13.61
N SER A 137 -33.48 -26.67 13.00
CA SER A 137 -32.25 -27.48 12.93
C SER A 137 -31.13 -26.78 12.17
N ARG A 138 -31.45 -26.05 11.09
CA ARG A 138 -30.46 -25.27 10.31
C ARG A 138 -29.96 -24.06 11.09
N LEU A 139 -30.82 -23.34 11.80
CA LEU A 139 -30.46 -22.22 12.66
C LEU A 139 -29.58 -22.67 13.83
N PHE A 140 -29.96 -23.78 14.47
CA PHE A 140 -29.18 -24.39 15.55
C PHE A 140 -27.79 -24.85 15.08
N ALA A 141 -27.72 -25.54 13.93
CA ALA A 141 -26.44 -25.96 13.35
C ALA A 141 -25.53 -24.75 13.01
N ARG A 142 -26.12 -23.64 12.54
CA ARG A 142 -25.40 -22.39 12.28
C ARG A 142 -24.83 -21.77 13.57
N SER A 143 -25.68 -21.61 14.59
CA SER A 143 -25.28 -21.02 15.87
C SER A 143 -24.24 -21.89 16.57
N TYR A 144 -24.52 -23.19 16.70
CA TYR A 144 -23.68 -24.14 17.42
C TYR A 144 -22.33 -24.39 16.75
N LEU A 145 -22.33 -24.65 15.43
CA LEU A 145 -21.08 -24.90 14.69
C LEU A 145 -20.31 -23.61 14.42
N GLY A 146 -20.98 -22.48 14.27
CA GLY A 146 -20.35 -21.15 14.10
C GLY A 146 -19.58 -20.72 15.35
N GLU A 147 -20.20 -20.80 16.53
CA GLU A 147 -19.56 -20.47 17.81
C GLU A 147 -18.47 -21.48 18.20
N THR A 148 -18.67 -22.76 17.94
CA THR A 148 -17.70 -23.81 18.27
C THR A 148 -16.47 -23.74 17.36
N TYR A 149 -16.64 -23.36 16.07
CA TYR A 149 -15.52 -23.17 15.17
C TYR A 149 -14.68 -21.95 15.59
N SER A 150 -15.32 -20.86 16.00
CA SER A 150 -14.62 -19.69 16.56
C SER A 150 -13.93 -19.98 17.90
N ALA A 151 -14.46 -20.93 18.68
CA ALA A 151 -13.89 -21.33 19.97
C ALA A 151 -12.72 -22.32 19.84
N LEU A 152 -12.69 -23.17 18.79
CA LEU A 152 -11.59 -24.10 18.52
C LEU A 152 -10.37 -23.43 17.89
N TRP A 153 -10.54 -22.25 17.27
CA TRP A 153 -9.46 -21.39 16.75
C TRP A 153 -9.14 -20.22 17.68
N LYS A 154 -9.66 -20.19 18.89
CA LYS A 154 -9.21 -19.31 19.97
C LYS A 154 -7.89 -19.85 20.52
N SER A 155 -6.80 -19.69 19.75
CA SER A 155 -5.51 -19.45 20.37
C SER A 155 -5.58 -18.03 20.94
N ASP A 156 -4.96 -17.78 22.08
CA ASP A 156 -4.83 -16.46 22.69
C ASP A 156 -4.06 -15.45 21.80
N ASP A 157 -3.58 -15.88 20.64
CA ASP A 157 -2.77 -15.17 19.65
C ASP A 157 -3.56 -14.41 18.57
N VAL A 158 -4.90 -14.36 18.60
CA VAL A 158 -5.64 -13.56 17.60
C VAL A 158 -5.58 -12.08 17.98
N PRO A 159 -5.06 -11.18 17.11
CA PRO A 159 -4.97 -9.75 17.38
C PRO A 159 -6.31 -9.15 17.77
N ARG A 160 -6.31 -8.39 18.87
CA ARG A 160 -7.50 -7.67 19.36
C ARG A 160 -7.51 -6.28 18.80
N VAL A 161 -8.40 -6.01 17.86
CA VAL A 161 -8.39 -4.77 17.10
C VAL A 161 -9.50 -3.82 17.53
N MET A 162 -9.20 -2.53 17.51
CA MET A 162 -10.16 -1.44 17.58
C MET A 162 -10.20 -0.70 16.24
N ILE A 163 -11.35 -0.13 15.89
CA ILE A 163 -11.48 0.70 14.70
C ILE A 163 -11.65 2.16 15.12
N TYR A 164 -10.81 3.05 14.62
CA TYR A 164 -11.01 4.49 14.75
C TYR A 164 -11.80 4.99 13.53
N GLY A 165 -13.00 5.48 13.76
CA GLY A 165 -14.01 5.84 12.77
C GLY A 165 -15.18 4.83 12.74
N ALA A 166 -16.35 5.20 13.28
CA ALA A 166 -17.57 4.39 13.26
C ALA A 166 -18.51 4.74 12.08
N GLY A 167 -18.04 5.56 11.15
CA GLY A 167 -18.74 5.93 9.92
C GLY A 167 -18.89 4.77 8.93
N ARG A 168 -19.22 5.07 7.66
CA ARG A 168 -19.46 4.07 6.62
C ARG A 168 -18.25 3.14 6.41
N ALA A 169 -17.04 3.69 6.33
CA ALA A 169 -15.82 2.90 6.13
C ALA A 169 -15.55 1.96 7.31
N GLY A 170 -15.68 2.46 8.56
CA GLY A 170 -15.49 1.63 9.74
C GLY A 170 -16.49 0.49 9.86
N ARG A 171 -17.77 0.72 9.51
CA ARG A 171 -18.80 -0.34 9.49
C ARG A 171 -18.50 -1.42 8.44
N GLN A 172 -18.05 -1.02 7.25
CA GLN A 172 -17.65 -1.97 6.22
C GLN A 172 -16.46 -2.82 6.67
N LEU A 173 -15.44 -2.18 7.25
CA LEU A 173 -14.28 -2.86 7.82
C LEU A 173 -14.66 -3.82 8.96
N ALA A 174 -15.52 -3.40 9.87
CA ALA A 174 -16.04 -4.24 10.95
C ALA A 174 -16.75 -5.49 10.44
N SER A 175 -17.53 -5.35 9.35
CA SER A 175 -18.19 -6.48 8.69
C SER A 175 -17.17 -7.45 8.05
N ALA A 176 -16.12 -6.91 7.40
CA ALA A 176 -15.05 -7.70 6.80
C ALA A 176 -14.26 -8.50 7.84
N ILE A 177 -13.88 -7.86 8.97
CA ILE A 177 -13.16 -8.50 10.09
C ILE A 177 -13.99 -9.63 10.70
N ARG A 178 -15.29 -9.42 10.92
CA ARG A 178 -16.17 -10.47 11.43
C ARG A 178 -16.27 -11.65 10.48
N GLY A 179 -16.18 -11.40 9.17
CA GLY A 179 -16.24 -12.44 8.15
C GLY A 179 -14.96 -13.24 7.98
N SER A 180 -13.78 -12.65 8.18
CA SER A 180 -12.48 -13.29 8.02
C SER A 180 -12.11 -14.20 9.21
N GLY A 181 -12.44 -13.77 10.44
CA GLY A 181 -12.04 -14.47 11.66
C GLY A 181 -10.55 -14.35 12.00
N GLU A 182 -9.78 -13.55 11.27
CA GLU A 182 -8.33 -13.35 11.46
C GLU A 182 -8.02 -12.38 12.60
N MET A 183 -8.97 -11.52 12.96
CA MET A 183 -8.85 -10.49 13.99
C MET A 183 -10.10 -10.48 14.88
N ARG A 184 -9.96 -10.06 16.13
CA ARG A 184 -11.08 -9.91 17.06
C ARG A 184 -11.39 -8.44 17.30
N LEU A 185 -12.47 -7.95 16.74
CA LEU A 185 -12.93 -6.59 16.97
C LEU A 185 -13.49 -6.41 18.40
N VAL A 186 -12.90 -5.48 19.17
CA VAL A 186 -13.22 -5.25 20.58
C VAL A 186 -13.91 -3.92 20.87
N GLY A 187 -13.95 -3.00 19.90
CA GLY A 187 -14.62 -1.71 20.01
C GLY A 187 -14.37 -0.80 18.82
N MET A 188 -15.08 0.31 18.77
CA MET A 188 -14.87 1.43 17.85
C MET A 188 -14.63 2.71 18.64
N ILE A 189 -13.97 3.67 18.03
CA ILE A 189 -13.75 5.03 18.54
C ILE A 189 -14.21 5.98 17.44
N ASP A 190 -14.85 7.08 17.81
CA ASP A 190 -15.27 8.10 16.86
C ASP A 190 -15.24 9.50 17.49
N ASP A 191 -14.92 10.51 16.68
CA ASP A 191 -14.93 11.91 17.12
C ASP A 191 -16.37 12.45 17.27
N ASP A 192 -17.37 11.80 16.67
CA ASP A 192 -18.76 12.18 16.74
C ASP A 192 -19.37 11.81 18.10
N ARG A 193 -19.70 12.84 18.88
CA ARG A 193 -20.26 12.73 20.23
C ARG A 193 -21.61 12.00 20.26
N ASP A 194 -22.37 12.06 19.20
CA ASP A 194 -23.70 11.42 19.11
C ASP A 194 -23.58 9.88 19.06
N LEU A 195 -22.41 9.38 18.67
CA LEU A 195 -22.12 7.96 18.62
C LEU A 195 -21.56 7.40 19.93
N TRP A 196 -21.13 8.26 20.88
CA TRP A 196 -20.49 7.80 22.12
C TRP A 196 -21.44 7.00 22.99
N ARG A 197 -20.90 5.94 23.60
CA ARG A 197 -21.66 5.02 24.50
C ARG A 197 -22.82 4.31 23.79
N SER A 198 -22.92 4.42 22.46
CA SER A 198 -23.84 3.66 21.63
C SER A 198 -23.20 2.36 21.11
N THR A 199 -23.98 1.56 20.42
CA THR A 199 -23.46 0.39 19.70
C THR A 199 -23.77 0.52 18.22
N VAL A 200 -22.75 0.41 17.37
CA VAL A 200 -22.90 0.36 15.93
C VAL A 200 -22.69 -1.08 15.48
N ASP A 201 -23.70 -1.69 14.86
CA ASP A 201 -23.72 -3.11 14.48
C ASP A 201 -23.38 -4.07 15.64
N GLY A 202 -23.78 -3.70 16.88
CA GLY A 202 -23.49 -4.47 18.08
C GLY A 202 -22.06 -4.32 18.63
N ILE A 203 -21.29 -3.35 18.12
CA ILE A 203 -19.93 -3.01 18.59
C ILE A 203 -20.03 -1.70 19.38
N PRO A 204 -19.48 -1.64 20.61
CA PRO A 204 -19.51 -0.42 21.41
C PRO A 204 -18.62 0.66 20.80
N VAL A 205 -19.10 1.92 20.81
CA VAL A 205 -18.37 3.11 20.37
C VAL A 205 -17.94 3.90 21.60
N TYR A 206 -16.66 4.28 21.64
CA TYR A 206 -16.02 4.97 22.75
C TYR A 206 -15.62 6.39 22.39
N ASP A 207 -15.53 7.25 23.39
CA ASP A 207 -14.95 8.58 23.31
C ASP A 207 -13.43 8.49 23.08
N PRO A 208 -12.84 9.26 22.14
CA PRO A 208 -11.40 9.38 21.99
C PRO A 208 -10.65 9.75 23.27
N ALA A 209 -11.27 10.53 24.17
CA ALA A 209 -10.68 10.87 25.46
C ALA A 209 -10.52 9.65 26.40
N GLU A 210 -11.30 8.59 26.22
CA GLU A 210 -11.22 7.34 26.99
C GLU A 210 -10.30 6.28 26.32
N LEU A 211 -9.64 6.61 25.23
CA LEU A 211 -8.89 5.69 24.35
C LEU A 211 -7.90 4.84 25.15
N GLU A 212 -7.03 5.44 25.95
CA GLU A 212 -6.00 4.73 26.73
C GLU A 212 -6.62 3.72 27.71
N ALA A 213 -7.63 4.15 28.44
CA ALA A 213 -8.32 3.30 29.42
C ALA A 213 -9.03 2.12 28.74
N VAL A 214 -9.64 2.36 27.57
CA VAL A 214 -10.36 1.34 26.80
C VAL A 214 -9.39 0.34 26.18
N VAL A 215 -8.27 0.80 25.61
CA VAL A 215 -7.20 -0.05 25.04
C VAL A 215 -6.69 -1.02 26.11
N ARG A 216 -6.31 -0.51 27.29
CA ARG A 216 -5.85 -1.34 28.42
C ARG A 216 -6.92 -2.31 28.91
N LYS A 217 -8.16 -1.85 29.08
CA LYS A 217 -9.29 -2.67 29.56
C LYS A 217 -9.65 -3.78 28.57
N ARG A 218 -9.64 -3.50 27.27
CA ARG A 218 -10.00 -4.45 26.21
C ARG A 218 -8.81 -5.27 25.75
N LYS A 219 -7.58 -4.92 26.20
CA LYS A 219 -6.31 -5.52 25.77
C LYS A 219 -6.20 -5.48 24.25
N ALA A 220 -6.47 -4.34 23.64
CA ALA A 220 -6.30 -4.15 22.21
C ALA A 220 -4.81 -4.16 21.87
N THR A 221 -4.45 -4.82 20.78
CA THR A 221 -3.08 -4.92 20.25
C THR A 221 -2.93 -4.08 18.99
N ASP A 222 -4.01 -3.89 18.25
CA ASP A 222 -4.05 -3.18 16.99
C ASP A 222 -5.17 -2.14 16.94
N ILE A 223 -4.93 -1.05 16.22
CA ILE A 223 -5.93 -0.07 15.87
C ILE A 223 -5.98 0.15 14.35
N LEU A 224 -7.18 0.18 13.80
CA LEU A 224 -7.42 0.32 12.38
C LEU A 224 -8.05 1.68 12.09
N LEU A 225 -7.36 2.55 11.36
CA LEU A 225 -7.85 3.87 10.99
C LEU A 225 -8.81 3.76 9.81
N ALA A 226 -10.11 3.96 10.07
CA ALA A 226 -11.18 3.93 9.06
C ALA A 226 -11.79 5.33 8.87
N ILE A 227 -10.94 6.35 8.72
CA ILE A 227 -11.30 7.77 8.62
C ILE A 227 -10.84 8.39 7.27
N PRO A 228 -11.25 7.85 6.12
CA PRO A 228 -10.78 8.32 4.81
C PRO A 228 -11.18 9.77 4.51
N SER A 229 -12.20 10.30 5.16
CA SER A 229 -12.65 11.69 5.02
C SER A 229 -11.91 12.69 5.90
N ALA A 230 -11.10 12.22 6.87
CA ALA A 230 -10.32 13.11 7.74
C ALA A 230 -9.21 13.81 6.95
N THR A 231 -8.98 15.09 7.27
CA THR A 231 -7.84 15.85 6.74
C THR A 231 -6.52 15.22 7.22
N ARG A 232 -5.43 15.42 6.46
CA ARG A 232 -4.10 14.94 6.86
C ARG A 232 -3.68 15.46 8.24
N GLY A 233 -3.96 16.73 8.55
CA GLY A 233 -3.70 17.32 9.86
C GLY A 233 -4.42 16.57 10.98
N ARG A 234 -5.75 16.33 10.83
CA ARG A 234 -6.53 15.59 11.81
C ARG A 234 -6.05 14.15 11.97
N ARG A 235 -5.69 13.51 10.88
CA ARG A 235 -5.13 12.15 10.92
C ARG A 235 -3.78 12.12 11.65
N GLY A 236 -2.90 13.11 11.41
CA GLY A 236 -1.64 13.27 12.14
C GLY A 236 -1.84 13.46 13.65
N GLU A 237 -2.85 14.26 14.07
CA GLU A 237 -3.20 14.42 15.49
C GLU A 237 -3.64 13.09 16.13
N ILE A 238 -4.49 12.34 15.44
CA ILE A 238 -4.96 11.01 15.90
C ILE A 238 -3.77 10.05 16.01
N VAL A 239 -2.92 9.99 15.02
CA VAL A 239 -1.72 9.14 15.01
C VAL A 239 -0.78 9.52 16.15
N ALA A 240 -0.58 10.81 16.42
CA ALA A 240 0.22 11.28 17.55
C ALA A 240 -0.35 10.81 18.90
N GLN A 241 -1.68 10.80 19.07
CA GLN A 241 -2.33 10.27 20.27
C GLN A 241 -2.19 8.75 20.42
N LEU A 242 -2.14 8.02 19.28
CA LEU A 242 -2.00 6.57 19.27
C LEU A 242 -0.59 6.09 19.55
N ARG A 243 0.41 6.89 19.24
CA ARG A 243 1.83 6.57 19.36
C ARG A 243 2.23 6.11 20.75
N ASP A 244 1.77 6.83 21.79
CA ASP A 244 2.15 6.56 23.17
C ASP A 244 1.49 5.28 23.76
N LEU A 245 0.63 4.61 22.97
CA LEU A 245 -0.14 3.44 23.41
C LEU A 245 0.48 2.08 22.98
N ASN A 246 1.62 2.08 22.28
CA ASN A 246 2.27 0.88 21.75
C ASN A 246 1.30 -0.07 21.02
N LEU A 247 0.49 0.48 20.12
CA LEU A 247 -0.46 -0.26 19.31
C LEU A 247 0.05 -0.36 17.87
N HIS A 248 -0.13 -1.51 17.25
CA HIS A 248 0.09 -1.64 15.82
C HIS A 248 -1.02 -0.87 15.07
N VAL A 249 -0.65 0.21 14.40
CA VAL A 249 -1.59 1.09 13.70
C VAL A 249 -1.60 0.77 12.21
N ARG A 250 -2.78 0.39 11.69
CA ARG A 250 -3.00 0.15 10.25
C ARG A 250 -4.08 1.08 9.71
N THR A 251 -4.01 1.38 8.43
CA THR A 251 -4.99 2.26 7.77
C THR A 251 -5.64 1.59 6.57
N LEU A 252 -6.83 2.06 6.22
CA LEU A 252 -7.46 1.73 4.94
C LEU A 252 -6.89 2.62 3.83
N PRO A 253 -6.69 2.06 2.61
CA PRO A 253 -6.39 2.88 1.44
C PRO A 253 -7.44 3.96 1.20
N GLY A 254 -7.06 5.03 0.47
CA GLY A 254 -7.89 6.21 0.28
C GLY A 254 -9.24 5.98 -0.41
N LEU A 255 -10.06 7.04 -0.47
CA LEU A 255 -11.45 7.03 -0.99
C LEU A 255 -11.62 6.42 -2.40
N VAL A 256 -10.59 6.46 -3.25
CA VAL A 256 -10.65 5.94 -4.64
C VAL A 256 -10.73 4.40 -4.65
N ASP A 257 -10.05 3.74 -3.71
CA ASP A 257 -10.06 2.28 -3.58
C ASP A 257 -11.36 1.78 -2.91
N LEU A 258 -11.96 2.59 -2.03
CA LEU A 258 -13.26 2.33 -1.40
C LEU A 258 -14.45 2.43 -2.38
N ALA A 259 -14.29 3.17 -3.48
CA ALA A 259 -15.33 3.32 -4.50
C ALA A 259 -15.64 2.02 -5.27
N ARG A 260 -14.76 1.02 -5.20
CA ARG A 260 -14.96 -0.32 -5.80
C ARG A 260 -15.83 -1.27 -4.98
N GLY A 261 -16.35 -0.85 -3.83
CA GLY A 261 -17.51 -1.48 -3.18
C GLY A 261 -17.26 -2.61 -2.20
N SER A 262 -16.05 -3.10 -1.99
CA SER A 262 -15.76 -4.13 -1.00
C SER A 262 -14.45 -3.85 -0.27
N VAL A 263 -14.53 -3.55 1.02
CA VAL A 263 -13.36 -3.48 1.92
C VAL A 263 -13.05 -4.90 2.40
N SER A 264 -11.83 -5.35 2.21
CA SER A 264 -11.32 -6.64 2.68
C SER A 264 -10.25 -6.41 3.75
N VAL A 265 -10.00 -7.41 4.59
CA VAL A 265 -8.90 -7.37 5.58
C VAL A 265 -7.53 -7.30 4.87
N ASN A 266 -7.43 -7.83 3.65
CA ASN A 266 -6.21 -7.76 2.84
C ASN A 266 -5.90 -6.36 2.29
N ASP A 267 -6.85 -5.42 2.37
CA ASP A 267 -6.65 -4.01 1.98
C ASP A 267 -6.04 -3.18 3.11
N LEU A 268 -5.88 -3.74 4.31
CA LEU A 268 -5.22 -3.07 5.42
C LEU A 268 -3.72 -2.92 5.12
N ARG A 269 -3.24 -1.70 5.20
CA ARG A 269 -1.83 -1.34 5.06
C ARG A 269 -1.31 -0.79 6.37
N ASP A 270 -0.04 -1.00 6.64
CA ASP A 270 0.64 -0.28 7.70
C ASP A 270 0.53 1.22 7.44
N LEU A 271 0.53 2.01 8.52
CA LEU A 271 0.38 3.46 8.42
C LEU A 271 1.41 4.04 7.45
N GLU A 272 0.97 4.87 6.53
CA GLU A 272 1.90 5.57 5.65
C GLU A 272 2.59 6.69 6.45
N ILE A 273 3.88 6.84 6.26
CA ILE A 273 4.70 7.84 6.96
C ILE A 273 4.27 9.26 6.60
N ASP A 274 3.58 9.42 5.49
CA ASP A 274 2.92 10.66 5.11
C ASP A 274 1.97 11.19 6.19
N ASP A 275 1.34 10.27 6.92
CA ASP A 275 0.45 10.60 8.04
C ASP A 275 1.23 11.05 9.30
N LEU A 276 2.53 10.73 9.39
CA LEU A 276 3.41 11.10 10.51
C LEU A 276 3.98 12.51 10.42
N LEU A 277 4.11 13.05 9.22
CA LEU A 277 4.72 14.38 9.04
C LEU A 277 3.84 15.53 9.51
N GLY A 278 2.55 15.30 9.77
CA GLY A 278 1.61 16.33 10.25
C GLY A 278 1.50 17.55 9.34
N ARG A 279 2.07 17.52 8.13
CA ARG A 279 2.17 18.63 7.22
C ARG A 279 0.83 18.92 6.56
N ALA A 280 0.29 20.12 6.77
CA ALA A 280 -0.93 20.56 6.10
C ALA A 280 -0.72 20.57 4.58
N ALA A 281 -1.57 19.85 3.84
CA ALA A 281 -1.59 19.92 2.39
C ALA A 281 -2.10 21.30 1.94
N VAL A 282 -1.34 21.95 1.06
CA VAL A 282 -1.79 23.19 0.42
C VAL A 282 -2.64 22.83 -0.80
N PRO A 283 -3.84 23.40 -0.92
CA PRO A 283 -4.68 23.15 -2.08
C PRO A 283 -3.95 23.52 -3.39
N PRO A 284 -4.00 22.66 -4.42
CA PRO A 284 -3.32 22.97 -5.68
C PRO A 284 -3.98 24.12 -6.42
N ASN A 285 -3.18 24.97 -7.03
CA ASN A 285 -3.66 25.96 -7.98
C ASN A 285 -4.00 25.27 -9.31
N ARG A 286 -5.28 25.06 -9.56
CA ARG A 286 -5.78 24.35 -10.76
C ARG A 286 -5.39 25.03 -12.08
N ALA A 287 -5.24 26.37 -12.08
CA ALA A 287 -4.83 27.10 -13.28
C ALA A 287 -3.37 26.77 -13.64
N LEU A 288 -2.47 26.77 -12.63
CA LEU A 288 -1.07 26.38 -12.82
C LEU A 288 -0.91 24.93 -13.25
N LEU A 289 -1.67 24.00 -12.66
CA LEU A 289 -1.61 22.60 -13.05
C LEU A 289 -1.96 22.35 -14.52
N LYS A 290 -2.89 23.14 -15.09
CA LYS A 290 -3.34 22.97 -16.47
C LYS A 290 -2.52 23.75 -17.50
N ARG A 291 -1.87 24.85 -17.10
CA ARG A 291 -1.24 25.83 -18.00
C ARG A 291 -0.33 25.21 -19.07
N ASN A 292 0.52 24.29 -18.69
CA ASN A 292 1.53 23.66 -19.56
C ASN A 292 1.22 22.21 -19.93
N ILE A 293 -0.02 21.71 -19.64
CA ILE A 293 -0.39 20.32 -19.80
C ILE A 293 -1.69 20.15 -20.60
N ALA A 294 -2.77 20.84 -20.22
CA ALA A 294 -4.09 20.62 -20.81
C ALA A 294 -4.10 20.87 -22.33
N GLY A 295 -4.50 19.83 -23.11
CA GLY A 295 -4.54 19.87 -24.57
C GLY A 295 -3.17 20.00 -25.25
N LYS A 296 -2.07 19.68 -24.54
CA LYS A 296 -0.69 19.77 -25.03
C LYS A 296 -0.05 18.39 -25.08
N VAL A 297 1.01 18.27 -25.88
CA VAL A 297 1.88 17.09 -25.88
C VAL A 297 2.94 17.25 -24.79
N VAL A 298 2.97 16.33 -23.84
CA VAL A 298 3.88 16.37 -22.70
C VAL A 298 4.80 15.16 -22.74
N LEU A 299 6.08 15.35 -22.48
CA LEU A 299 7.07 14.28 -22.40
C LEU A 299 7.67 14.22 -21.00
N VAL A 300 7.77 13.02 -20.43
CA VAL A 300 8.42 12.78 -19.14
C VAL A 300 9.56 11.81 -19.36
N THR A 301 10.79 12.21 -18.99
CA THR A 301 11.94 11.29 -18.95
C THR A 301 12.15 10.74 -17.55
N GLY A 302 12.66 9.53 -17.43
CA GLY A 302 12.69 8.82 -16.14
C GLY A 302 11.26 8.52 -15.65
N ALA A 303 10.35 8.26 -16.60
CA ALA A 303 8.91 8.12 -16.38
C ALA A 303 8.55 6.97 -15.42
N GLY A 304 9.38 5.94 -15.34
CA GLY A 304 9.20 4.82 -14.43
C GLY A 304 9.81 5.02 -13.02
N GLY A 305 10.54 6.13 -12.80
CA GLY A 305 11.09 6.48 -11.50
C GLY A 305 10.02 6.99 -10.52
N SER A 306 10.37 7.13 -9.22
CA SER A 306 9.41 7.55 -8.18
C SER A 306 8.73 8.89 -8.48
N ILE A 307 9.49 9.92 -8.88
CA ILE A 307 8.93 11.24 -9.23
C ILE A 307 8.33 11.21 -10.64
N GLY A 308 9.01 10.57 -11.62
CA GLY A 308 8.53 10.50 -12.99
C GLY A 308 7.18 9.81 -13.12
N SER A 309 6.98 8.70 -12.42
CA SER A 309 5.70 7.98 -12.44
C SER A 309 4.56 8.79 -11.82
N GLU A 310 4.84 9.52 -10.74
CA GLU A 310 3.83 10.39 -10.13
C GLU A 310 3.52 11.62 -11.00
N LEU A 311 4.53 12.22 -11.63
CA LEU A 311 4.29 13.24 -12.64
C LEU A 311 3.36 12.72 -13.74
N CYS A 312 3.61 11.52 -14.26
CA CYS A 312 2.77 10.92 -15.29
C CYS A 312 1.31 10.73 -14.81
N ARG A 313 1.07 10.27 -13.58
CA ARG A 313 -0.29 10.15 -12.99
C ARG A 313 -1.01 11.48 -12.93
N GLN A 314 -0.31 12.51 -12.44
CA GLN A 314 -0.89 13.85 -12.29
C GLN A 314 -1.09 14.55 -13.63
N ILE A 315 -0.18 14.38 -14.58
CA ILE A 315 -0.29 14.94 -15.93
C ILE A 315 -1.51 14.35 -16.66
N VAL A 316 -1.69 13.02 -16.61
CA VAL A 316 -2.85 12.36 -17.23
C VAL A 316 -4.17 12.90 -16.67
N ALA A 317 -4.21 13.23 -15.37
CA ALA A 317 -5.39 13.82 -14.74
C ALA A 317 -5.70 15.26 -15.22
N GLN A 318 -4.75 15.97 -15.85
CA GLN A 318 -4.93 17.29 -16.42
C GLN A 318 -5.29 17.25 -17.92
N GLU A 319 -5.57 16.08 -18.48
CA GLU A 319 -6.06 15.88 -19.85
C GLU A 319 -5.10 16.44 -20.94
N PRO A 320 -3.85 15.94 -21.01
CA PRO A 320 -2.96 16.28 -22.11
C PRO A 320 -3.51 15.72 -23.43
N GLU A 321 -3.13 16.32 -24.57
CA GLU A 321 -3.38 15.72 -25.89
C GLU A 321 -2.66 14.37 -26.00
N ARG A 322 -1.39 14.34 -25.56
CA ARG A 322 -0.56 13.13 -25.53
C ARG A 322 0.47 13.18 -24.40
N LEU A 323 0.70 12.05 -23.76
CA LEU A 323 1.76 11.87 -22.78
C LEU A 323 2.79 10.86 -23.29
N VAL A 324 4.03 11.30 -23.51
CA VAL A 324 5.14 10.45 -23.96
C VAL A 324 5.99 10.09 -22.75
N LEU A 325 6.09 8.80 -22.45
CA LEU A 325 6.88 8.24 -21.36
C LEU A 325 8.22 7.79 -21.90
N VAL A 326 9.32 8.35 -21.42
CA VAL A 326 10.69 7.91 -21.80
C VAL A 326 11.40 7.35 -20.57
N ASP A 327 11.86 6.11 -20.66
CA ASP A 327 12.70 5.50 -19.62
C ASP A 327 13.69 4.53 -20.27
N HIS A 328 14.86 4.34 -19.64
CA HIS A 328 15.84 3.34 -20.06
C HIS A 328 15.52 1.96 -19.46
N SER A 329 14.77 1.90 -18.38
CA SER A 329 14.33 0.67 -17.71
C SER A 329 13.03 0.16 -18.33
N GLU A 330 13.10 -0.94 -19.09
CA GLU A 330 11.93 -1.60 -19.66
C GLU A 330 10.88 -1.94 -18.59
N PHE A 331 11.32 -2.55 -17.49
CA PHE A 331 10.42 -2.97 -16.41
C PHE A 331 9.64 -1.80 -15.79
N ASN A 332 10.34 -0.72 -15.45
CA ASN A 332 9.71 0.45 -14.83
C ASN A 332 8.77 1.16 -15.82
N LEU A 333 9.17 1.25 -17.10
CA LEU A 333 8.34 1.83 -18.15
C LEU A 333 7.07 1.02 -18.37
N TYR A 334 7.20 -0.32 -18.45
CA TYR A 334 6.04 -1.21 -18.57
C TYR A 334 5.08 -1.06 -17.40
N ALA A 335 5.60 -1.00 -16.18
CA ALA A 335 4.79 -0.90 -14.97
C ALA A 335 3.92 0.38 -14.97
N ILE A 336 4.51 1.54 -15.22
CA ILE A 336 3.76 2.81 -15.25
C ILE A 336 2.81 2.89 -16.46
N HIS A 337 3.24 2.45 -17.64
CA HIS A 337 2.38 2.43 -18.82
C HIS A 337 1.13 1.58 -18.59
N ARG A 338 1.28 0.37 -18.06
CA ARG A 338 0.17 -0.52 -17.73
C ARG A 338 -0.79 0.11 -16.72
N GLU A 339 -0.25 0.74 -15.67
CA GLU A 339 -1.05 1.42 -14.65
C GLU A 339 -1.91 2.53 -15.25
N LEU A 340 -1.30 3.41 -16.07
CA LEU A 340 -2.01 4.51 -16.71
C LEU A 340 -3.05 4.04 -17.73
N THR A 341 -2.75 2.96 -18.47
CA THR A 341 -3.69 2.33 -19.38
C THR A 341 -4.95 1.88 -18.64
N ILE A 342 -4.80 1.12 -17.55
CA ILE A 342 -5.91 0.66 -16.72
C ILE A 342 -6.71 1.84 -16.15
N LEU A 343 -6.03 2.90 -15.71
CA LEU A 343 -6.66 4.10 -15.19
C LEU A 343 -7.54 4.78 -16.25
N LEU A 344 -7.02 4.98 -17.46
CA LEU A 344 -7.75 5.61 -18.57
C LEU A 344 -8.93 4.76 -19.03
N GLU A 345 -8.74 3.45 -19.20
CA GLU A 345 -9.82 2.52 -19.55
C GLU A 345 -10.94 2.54 -18.51
N SER A 346 -10.61 2.58 -17.23
CA SER A 346 -11.60 2.68 -16.14
C SER A 346 -12.43 3.98 -16.18
N GLN A 347 -11.90 5.03 -16.81
CA GLN A 347 -12.57 6.32 -17.03
C GLN A 347 -13.25 6.43 -18.39
N GLY A 348 -13.22 5.37 -19.21
CA GLY A 348 -13.74 5.39 -20.57
C GLY A 348 -12.95 6.29 -21.54
N LYS A 349 -11.67 6.57 -21.24
CA LYS A 349 -10.77 7.38 -22.06
C LYS A 349 -9.86 6.49 -22.91
N TRP A 350 -9.34 7.05 -24.01
CA TRP A 350 -8.46 6.32 -24.92
C TRP A 350 -7.05 6.13 -24.32
N PRO A 351 -6.57 4.90 -24.16
CA PRO A 351 -5.23 4.65 -23.65
C PRO A 351 -4.10 5.02 -24.63
N ASP A 352 -4.40 5.14 -25.93
CA ASP A 352 -3.42 5.49 -26.99
C ASP A 352 -2.86 6.92 -26.84
N SER A 353 -3.42 7.73 -25.96
CA SER A 353 -2.85 9.04 -25.58
C SER A 353 -1.57 8.92 -24.76
N VAL A 354 -1.24 7.74 -24.21
CA VAL A 354 -0.03 7.46 -23.43
C VAL A 354 0.91 6.57 -24.22
N VAL A 355 2.09 7.09 -24.59
CA VAL A 355 3.03 6.43 -25.49
C VAL A 355 4.32 6.07 -24.74
N PRO A 356 4.64 4.77 -24.55
CA PRO A 356 5.88 4.33 -23.92
C PRO A 356 7.03 4.25 -24.91
N ILE A 357 8.16 4.86 -24.60
CA ILE A 357 9.38 4.89 -25.40
C ILE A 357 10.57 4.43 -24.56
N ILE A 358 11.18 3.31 -24.93
CA ILE A 358 12.46 2.90 -24.34
C ILE A 358 13.57 3.74 -24.95
N GLY A 359 14.35 4.40 -24.09
CA GLY A 359 15.46 5.23 -24.52
C GLY A 359 16.26 5.84 -23.38
N SER A 360 17.56 6.02 -23.59
CA SER A 360 18.43 6.76 -22.69
C SER A 360 18.54 8.21 -23.14
N VAL A 361 18.50 9.13 -22.18
CA VAL A 361 18.70 10.58 -22.42
C VAL A 361 20.11 10.90 -22.93
N ASN A 362 21.08 10.00 -22.74
CA ASN A 362 22.43 10.11 -23.29
C ASN A 362 22.49 9.84 -24.82
N ASN A 363 21.47 9.17 -25.37
CA ASN A 363 21.42 8.89 -26.80
C ASN A 363 20.78 10.07 -27.56
N GLY A 364 21.62 11.00 -28.03
CA GLY A 364 21.19 12.23 -28.72
C GLY A 364 20.39 11.97 -29.99
N GLN A 365 20.74 10.95 -30.77
CA GLN A 365 19.99 10.58 -31.96
C GLN A 365 18.58 10.11 -31.60
N ARG A 366 18.47 9.22 -30.60
CA ARG A 366 17.18 8.72 -30.14
C ARG A 366 16.30 9.84 -29.57
N MET A 367 16.87 10.74 -28.76
CA MET A 367 16.13 11.89 -28.21
C MET A 367 15.66 12.83 -29.34
N HIS A 368 16.50 13.09 -30.32
CA HIS A 368 16.09 13.91 -31.46
C HIS A 368 14.96 13.26 -32.28
N GLU A 369 15.03 11.96 -32.54
CA GLU A 369 13.96 11.20 -33.22
C GLU A 369 12.63 11.32 -32.46
N VAL A 370 12.65 11.06 -31.15
CA VAL A 370 11.46 11.13 -30.29
C VAL A 370 10.86 12.53 -30.29
N LEU A 371 11.70 13.56 -30.05
CA LEU A 371 11.21 14.94 -29.97
C LEU A 371 10.70 15.45 -31.34
N SER A 372 11.35 15.07 -32.44
CA SER A 372 10.89 15.42 -33.78
C SER A 372 9.57 14.76 -34.17
N CYS A 373 9.37 13.51 -33.73
CA CYS A 373 8.15 12.74 -33.99
C CYS A 373 6.96 13.28 -33.20
N PHE A 374 7.13 13.49 -31.90
CA PHE A 374 6.01 13.83 -31.01
C PHE A 374 5.84 15.34 -30.80
N ARG A 375 6.89 16.16 -31.04
CA ARG A 375 6.91 17.62 -30.86
C ARG A 375 6.28 18.06 -29.54
N PRO A 376 6.83 17.63 -28.39
CA PRO A 376 6.23 17.99 -27.11
C PRO A 376 6.31 19.50 -26.84
N ASP A 377 5.23 20.05 -26.31
CA ASP A 377 5.19 21.43 -25.82
C ASP A 377 5.98 21.58 -24.51
N THR A 378 5.92 20.53 -23.67
CA THR A 378 6.51 20.54 -22.34
C THR A 378 7.28 19.24 -22.08
N ILE A 379 8.49 19.38 -21.52
CA ILE A 379 9.33 18.26 -21.05
C ILE A 379 9.51 18.39 -19.54
N PHE A 380 9.20 17.30 -18.81
CA PHE A 380 9.62 17.10 -17.43
C PHE A 380 10.79 16.12 -17.41
N HIS A 381 11.97 16.60 -17.04
CA HIS A 381 13.20 15.80 -17.04
C HIS A 381 13.51 15.25 -15.65
N ALA A 382 13.05 14.01 -15.38
CA ALA A 382 13.28 13.32 -14.11
C ALA A 382 14.31 12.17 -14.22
N ALA A 383 14.89 11.93 -15.39
CA ALA A 383 15.93 10.93 -15.59
C ALA A 383 17.25 11.40 -14.96
N ALA A 384 17.67 10.76 -13.87
CA ALA A 384 18.96 11.02 -13.22
C ALA A 384 19.37 9.87 -12.30
N TYR A 385 20.66 9.68 -12.07
CA TYR A 385 21.16 8.88 -10.96
C TYR A 385 21.17 9.70 -9.67
N LYS A 386 20.53 9.20 -8.62
CA LYS A 386 20.27 9.97 -7.38
C LYS A 386 20.94 9.41 -6.12
N HIS A 387 21.35 8.15 -6.14
CA HIS A 387 21.94 7.51 -4.96
C HIS A 387 23.39 7.95 -4.76
N VAL A 388 23.61 8.81 -3.75
CA VAL A 388 24.93 9.41 -3.47
C VAL A 388 26.04 8.35 -3.42
N PRO A 389 25.96 7.28 -2.59
CA PRO A 389 27.04 6.29 -2.54
C PRO A 389 27.33 5.59 -3.86
N LEU A 390 26.26 5.30 -4.65
CA LEU A 390 26.45 4.65 -5.95
C LEU A 390 27.11 5.58 -6.96
N VAL A 391 26.73 6.86 -6.98
CA VAL A 391 27.33 7.85 -7.89
C VAL A 391 28.75 8.17 -7.49
N GLU A 392 29.08 8.23 -6.19
CA GLU A 392 30.47 8.39 -5.72
C GLU A 392 31.39 7.27 -6.23
N HIS A 393 30.91 6.03 -6.26
CA HIS A 393 31.65 4.87 -6.74
C HIS A 393 31.61 4.70 -8.27
N ASN A 394 30.79 5.47 -8.98
CA ASN A 394 30.62 5.43 -10.44
C ASN A 394 30.57 6.86 -10.98
N ALA A 395 31.60 7.65 -10.67
CA ALA A 395 31.63 9.08 -10.95
C ALA A 395 31.47 9.40 -12.45
N VAL A 396 32.18 8.66 -13.31
CA VAL A 396 32.14 8.84 -14.75
C VAL A 396 30.72 8.66 -15.29
N GLU A 397 30.06 7.58 -14.91
CA GLU A 397 28.69 7.29 -15.33
C GLU A 397 27.68 8.29 -14.74
N GLY A 398 27.86 8.65 -13.46
CA GLY A 398 27.01 9.61 -12.78
C GLY A 398 27.03 11.01 -13.41
N ILE A 399 28.22 11.51 -13.70
CA ILE A 399 28.41 12.81 -14.38
C ILE A 399 27.90 12.69 -15.83
N GLY A 400 28.24 11.63 -16.54
CA GLY A 400 27.80 11.35 -17.91
C GLY A 400 26.29 11.43 -18.04
N ASN A 401 25.56 10.71 -17.18
CA ASN A 401 24.12 10.70 -17.23
C ASN A 401 23.47 12.03 -16.78
N ASN A 402 23.90 12.56 -15.64
CA ASN A 402 23.21 13.70 -15.05
C ASN A 402 23.51 15.02 -15.77
N VAL A 403 24.75 15.23 -16.24
CA VAL A 403 25.16 16.45 -16.93
C VAL A 403 24.93 16.32 -18.43
N PHE A 404 25.57 15.32 -19.06
CA PHE A 404 25.52 15.20 -20.53
C PHE A 404 24.19 14.65 -21.03
N GLY A 405 23.50 13.81 -20.26
CA GLY A 405 22.12 13.41 -20.57
C GLY A 405 21.18 14.63 -20.56
N THR A 406 21.31 15.53 -19.57
CA THR A 406 20.54 16.78 -19.51
C THR A 406 20.90 17.69 -20.69
N LEU A 407 22.18 17.91 -20.97
CA LEU A 407 22.64 18.74 -22.10
C LEU A 407 22.13 18.18 -23.44
N THR A 408 22.23 16.88 -23.64
CA THR A 408 21.78 16.21 -24.87
C THR A 408 20.28 16.42 -25.10
N LEU A 409 19.47 16.20 -24.07
CA LEU A 409 18.02 16.39 -24.14
C LEU A 409 17.66 17.88 -24.32
N ALA A 410 18.33 18.78 -23.62
CA ALA A 410 18.11 20.23 -23.72
C ALA A 410 18.41 20.76 -25.13
N ARG A 411 19.53 20.37 -25.73
CA ARG A 411 19.88 20.72 -27.12
C ARG A 411 18.89 20.13 -28.13
N ALA A 412 18.43 18.90 -27.92
CA ALA A 412 17.37 18.32 -28.74
C ALA A 412 16.06 19.09 -28.62
N ALA A 413 15.67 19.52 -27.40
CA ALA A 413 14.50 20.33 -27.14
C ALA A 413 14.54 21.69 -27.86
N GLN A 414 15.68 22.41 -27.80
CA GLN A 414 15.87 23.67 -28.53
C GLN A 414 15.72 23.50 -30.04
N ARG A 415 16.31 22.43 -30.60
CA ARG A 415 16.26 22.15 -32.05
C ARG A 415 14.87 21.78 -32.55
N THR A 416 14.01 21.24 -31.69
CA THR A 416 12.66 20.80 -32.04
C THR A 416 11.56 21.77 -31.62
N GLY A 417 11.92 22.92 -31.03
CA GLY A 417 10.99 24.00 -30.66
C GLY A 417 10.12 23.67 -29.44
N VAL A 418 10.65 22.92 -28.46
CA VAL A 418 9.97 22.66 -27.19
C VAL A 418 9.84 23.98 -26.43
N CYS A 419 8.61 24.30 -25.98
CA CYS A 419 8.37 25.58 -25.28
C CYS A 419 8.88 25.55 -23.82
N ASN A 420 8.59 24.50 -23.07
CA ASN A 420 8.89 24.42 -21.65
C ASN A 420 9.74 23.18 -21.32
N PHE A 421 10.82 23.38 -20.58
CA PHE A 421 11.70 22.32 -20.11
C PHE A 421 11.92 22.46 -18.61
N VAL A 422 11.46 21.48 -17.82
CA VAL A 422 11.53 21.48 -16.36
C VAL A 422 12.47 20.37 -15.90
N LEU A 423 13.62 20.74 -15.32
CA LEU A 423 14.56 19.79 -14.71
C LEU A 423 14.17 19.51 -13.25
N ILE A 424 14.02 18.26 -12.90
CA ILE A 424 13.90 17.83 -11.52
C ILE A 424 15.29 17.84 -10.87
N SER A 425 15.50 18.72 -9.88
CA SER A 425 16.75 18.87 -9.16
C SER A 425 16.61 18.47 -7.68
N THR A 426 17.57 18.84 -6.86
CA THR A 426 17.68 18.37 -5.47
C THR A 426 18.30 19.45 -4.57
N ASP A 427 18.00 19.42 -3.27
CA ASP A 427 18.68 20.16 -2.20
C ASP A 427 20.20 19.90 -2.17
N LYS A 428 20.65 18.72 -2.60
CA LYS A 428 22.06 18.32 -2.65
C LYS A 428 22.90 19.06 -3.72
N ALA A 429 22.24 19.79 -4.63
CA ALA A 429 22.88 20.72 -5.56
C ALA A 429 23.36 22.00 -4.88
N VAL A 430 22.89 22.30 -3.66
CA VAL A 430 23.28 23.47 -2.86
C VAL A 430 24.58 23.17 -2.12
N ARG A 431 25.65 23.95 -2.38
CA ARG A 431 26.99 23.73 -1.80
C ARG A 431 27.34 22.22 -1.75
N PRO A 432 27.43 21.56 -2.92
CA PRO A 432 27.55 20.12 -2.98
C PRO A 432 28.83 19.62 -2.30
N THR A 433 28.72 18.48 -1.62
CA THR A 433 29.86 17.77 -0.98
C THR A 433 30.14 16.45 -1.66
N ASN A 434 29.33 16.09 -2.68
CA ASN A 434 29.36 14.83 -3.39
C ASN A 434 29.15 15.01 -4.90
N ILE A 435 29.60 14.03 -5.68
CA ILE A 435 29.55 14.07 -7.15
C ILE A 435 28.10 14.11 -7.65
N MET A 436 27.19 13.41 -6.99
CA MET A 436 25.77 13.41 -7.40
C MET A 436 25.18 14.84 -7.32
N GLY A 437 25.35 15.51 -6.17
CA GLY A 437 24.88 16.90 -5.99
C GLY A 437 25.57 17.86 -6.96
N THR A 438 26.91 17.70 -7.14
CA THR A 438 27.69 18.51 -8.09
C THR A 438 27.24 18.32 -9.53
N SER A 439 26.97 17.08 -9.96
CA SER A 439 26.46 16.79 -11.31
C SER A 439 25.08 17.42 -11.55
N LYS A 440 24.21 17.47 -10.53
CA LYS A 440 22.92 18.15 -10.62
C LYS A 440 23.09 19.67 -10.67
N ARG A 441 24.01 20.23 -9.87
CA ARG A 441 24.31 21.67 -9.93
C ARG A 441 24.85 22.08 -11.30
N LEU A 442 25.78 21.31 -11.85
CA LEU A 442 26.33 21.56 -13.18
C LEU A 442 25.25 21.43 -14.27
N ALA A 443 24.32 20.49 -14.14
CA ALA A 443 23.16 20.39 -15.04
C ALA A 443 22.24 21.62 -14.97
N GLU A 444 22.01 22.20 -13.77
CA GLU A 444 21.29 23.48 -13.61
C GLU A 444 22.02 24.62 -14.33
N MET A 445 23.33 24.75 -14.10
CA MET A 445 24.15 25.79 -14.76
C MET A 445 24.13 25.64 -16.28
N VAL A 446 24.15 24.43 -16.81
CA VAL A 446 23.99 24.16 -18.25
C VAL A 446 22.67 24.74 -18.78
N LEU A 447 21.56 24.46 -18.09
CA LEU A 447 20.25 24.97 -18.53
C LEU A 447 20.13 26.48 -18.38
N GLN A 448 20.67 27.07 -17.32
CA GLN A 448 20.73 28.55 -17.15
C GLN A 448 21.54 29.19 -18.26
N ALA A 449 22.70 28.63 -18.58
CA ALA A 449 23.56 29.12 -19.65
C ALA A 449 22.88 29.02 -21.03
N LEU A 450 22.22 27.88 -21.32
CA LEU A 450 21.46 27.71 -22.56
C LEU A 450 20.26 28.67 -22.68
N ASN A 451 19.57 28.92 -21.57
CA ASN A 451 18.47 29.86 -21.54
C ASN A 451 18.95 31.29 -21.86
N ARG A 452 20.13 31.67 -21.34
CA ARG A 452 20.73 33.01 -21.57
C ARG A 452 21.23 33.20 -23.00
N GLU A 453 21.61 32.11 -23.70
CA GLU A 453 21.93 32.19 -25.14
C GLU A 453 20.72 32.59 -25.99
N GLY A 454 19.53 32.47 -25.47
CA GLY A 454 18.27 32.73 -26.14
C GLY A 454 17.71 31.49 -26.85
N GLY A 455 16.50 31.65 -27.40
CA GLY A 455 15.73 30.58 -28.04
C GLY A 455 14.29 30.54 -27.53
N GLU A 456 13.47 29.69 -28.12
CA GLU A 456 12.06 29.58 -27.75
C GLU A 456 11.84 28.71 -26.51
N THR A 457 12.82 27.83 -26.16
CA THR A 457 12.72 26.92 -25.04
C THR A 457 13.01 27.64 -23.72
N GLN A 458 12.03 27.67 -22.83
CA GLN A 458 12.18 28.14 -21.46
C GLN A 458 12.65 27.01 -20.56
N PHE A 459 13.85 27.14 -20.02
CA PHE A 459 14.41 26.18 -19.07
C PHE A 459 14.13 26.61 -17.63
N SER A 460 13.69 25.65 -16.80
CA SER A 460 13.53 25.84 -15.37
C SER A 460 13.98 24.60 -14.60
N MET A 461 14.37 24.82 -13.37
CA MET A 461 14.87 23.80 -12.47
C MET A 461 14.08 23.83 -11.16
N VAL A 462 13.76 22.67 -10.59
CA VAL A 462 13.00 22.60 -9.34
C VAL A 462 13.76 21.77 -8.32
N ARG A 463 14.20 22.42 -7.24
CA ARG A 463 14.92 21.81 -6.11
C ARG A 463 13.94 21.45 -5.00
N PHE A 464 14.10 20.25 -4.48
CA PHE A 464 13.43 19.79 -3.26
C PHE A 464 14.29 18.75 -2.52
N GLY A 465 13.97 18.52 -1.26
CA GLY A 465 14.66 17.57 -0.40
C GLY A 465 14.23 16.12 -0.62
N ASN A 466 14.25 15.32 0.45
CA ASN A 466 13.89 13.91 0.33
C ASN A 466 12.38 13.76 0.16
N VAL A 467 12.01 12.75 -0.64
CA VAL A 467 10.60 12.35 -0.77
C VAL A 467 10.38 11.00 -0.09
N LEU A 468 9.27 10.90 0.64
CA LEU A 468 8.92 9.70 1.40
C LEU A 468 8.59 8.53 0.49
N GLY A 469 8.99 7.33 0.91
CA GLY A 469 8.65 6.10 0.19
C GLY A 469 9.33 5.94 -1.18
N SER A 470 10.27 6.80 -1.56
CA SER A 470 11.01 6.64 -2.82
C SER A 470 11.95 5.42 -2.75
N SER A 471 12.16 4.76 -3.90
CA SER A 471 13.02 3.58 -4.01
C SER A 471 14.42 3.85 -3.42
N GLY A 472 14.88 2.94 -2.53
CA GLY A 472 16.18 3.03 -1.86
C GLY A 472 16.29 4.16 -0.83
N SER A 473 15.18 4.72 -0.34
CA SER A 473 15.18 5.73 0.74
C SER A 473 15.17 5.08 2.13
N VAL A 474 15.36 5.90 3.16
CA VAL A 474 15.46 5.48 4.57
C VAL A 474 14.20 4.76 5.07
N VAL A 475 13.04 5.14 4.58
CA VAL A 475 11.75 4.62 5.03
C VAL A 475 11.52 3.15 4.66
N PRO A 476 11.65 2.73 3.39
CA PRO A 476 11.63 1.31 3.05
C PRO A 476 12.69 0.50 3.80
N LEU A 477 13.91 1.04 3.95
CA LEU A 477 14.97 0.38 4.70
C LEU A 477 14.56 0.12 6.15
N PHE A 478 14.02 1.11 6.87
CA PHE A 478 13.57 0.94 8.24
C PHE A 478 12.41 -0.06 8.35
N ARG A 479 11.48 -0.04 7.41
CA ARG A 479 10.37 -1.00 7.36
C ARG A 479 10.89 -2.44 7.24
N ASP A 480 11.85 -2.67 6.34
CA ASP A 480 12.47 -3.99 6.16
C ASP A 480 13.25 -4.42 7.40
N GLN A 481 13.99 -3.50 8.04
CA GLN A 481 14.72 -3.77 9.28
C GLN A 481 13.79 -4.06 10.46
N ILE A 482 12.69 -3.33 10.62
CA ILE A 482 11.67 -3.60 11.64
C ILE A 482 11.04 -4.97 11.40
N ALA A 483 10.65 -5.30 10.17
CA ALA A 483 10.08 -6.59 9.80
C ALA A 483 11.05 -7.76 10.07
N ALA A 484 12.37 -7.52 9.96
CA ALA A 484 13.42 -8.49 10.27
C ALA A 484 13.72 -8.61 11.78
N GLY A 485 13.14 -7.78 12.65
CA GLY A 485 13.41 -7.76 14.09
C GLY A 485 14.62 -6.88 14.49
N GLY A 486 15.04 -5.97 13.61
CA GLY A 486 16.16 -5.04 13.84
C GLY A 486 17.55 -5.62 13.52
N PRO A 487 18.62 -4.88 13.81
CA PRO A 487 18.63 -3.50 14.30
C PRO A 487 18.25 -2.48 13.20
N ILE A 488 17.71 -1.32 13.60
CA ILE A 488 17.62 -0.16 12.72
C ILE A 488 18.97 0.53 12.65
N THR A 489 19.47 0.76 11.43
CA THR A 489 20.77 1.42 11.22
C THR A 489 20.59 2.89 10.87
N ILE A 490 21.18 3.77 11.69
CA ILE A 490 21.16 5.22 11.51
C ILE A 490 22.59 5.73 11.40
N THR A 491 22.85 6.64 10.48
CA THR A 491 24.22 7.12 10.22
C THR A 491 24.74 8.07 11.30
N HIS A 492 23.89 8.89 11.93
CA HIS A 492 24.28 9.77 13.02
C HIS A 492 23.07 10.13 13.89
N PRO A 493 23.18 10.27 15.23
CA PRO A 493 22.04 10.59 16.09
C PRO A 493 21.40 11.96 15.81
N ASP A 494 22.17 12.93 15.34
CA ASP A 494 21.67 14.29 15.05
C ASP A 494 21.38 14.55 13.58
N ILE A 495 21.40 13.52 12.74
CA ILE A 495 21.13 13.69 11.31
C ILE A 495 19.67 14.11 11.10
N THR A 496 19.49 15.18 10.33
CA THR A 496 18.16 15.68 9.93
C THR A 496 18.00 15.66 8.43
N ARG A 497 16.76 15.50 7.98
CA ARG A 497 16.39 15.61 6.57
C ARG A 497 15.05 16.33 6.43
N TYR A 498 14.90 17.03 5.32
CA TYR A 498 13.60 17.55 4.92
C TYR A 498 12.82 16.47 4.19
N PHE A 499 11.53 16.37 4.48
CA PHE A 499 10.67 15.40 3.84
C PHE A 499 9.43 16.02 3.22
N MET A 500 9.01 15.46 2.10
CA MET A 500 7.78 15.77 1.39
C MET A 500 7.19 14.48 0.83
N THR A 501 5.89 14.46 0.58
CA THR A 501 5.28 13.31 -0.10
C THR A 501 5.57 13.35 -1.60
N ILE A 502 5.65 12.20 -2.25
CA ILE A 502 5.87 12.14 -3.71
C ILE A 502 4.76 12.86 -4.47
N PRO A 503 3.45 12.70 -4.13
CA PRO A 503 2.39 13.46 -4.79
C PRO A 503 2.49 14.97 -4.61
N GLU A 504 2.86 15.45 -3.42
CA GLU A 504 3.05 16.88 -3.18
C GLU A 504 4.22 17.42 -4.00
N ALA A 505 5.36 16.74 -4.03
CA ALA A 505 6.53 17.14 -4.82
C ALA A 505 6.19 17.22 -6.32
N ALA A 506 5.56 16.19 -6.89
CA ALA A 506 5.18 16.19 -8.30
C ALA A 506 4.21 17.33 -8.64
N GLN A 507 3.22 17.57 -7.77
CA GLN A 507 2.25 18.63 -7.92
C GLN A 507 2.91 20.03 -7.92
N LEU A 508 3.84 20.26 -6.99
CA LEU A 508 4.57 21.53 -6.90
C LEU A 508 5.54 21.70 -8.08
N VAL A 509 6.17 20.62 -8.58
CA VAL A 509 7.01 20.64 -9.79
C VAL A 509 6.20 21.10 -11.01
N ILE A 510 5.01 20.57 -11.22
CA ILE A 510 4.13 20.97 -12.33
C ILE A 510 3.79 22.45 -12.23
N GLN A 511 3.44 22.94 -11.03
CA GLN A 511 3.09 24.34 -10.81
C GLN A 511 4.30 25.27 -10.95
N ALA A 512 5.48 24.86 -10.46
CA ALA A 512 6.72 25.61 -10.66
C ALA A 512 7.05 25.78 -12.14
N GLY A 513 6.97 24.69 -12.93
CA GLY A 513 7.17 24.76 -14.38
C GLY A 513 6.17 25.67 -15.11
N ALA A 514 4.96 25.82 -14.55
CA ALA A 514 3.95 26.72 -15.11
C ALA A 514 4.21 28.21 -14.81
N MET A 515 5.05 28.54 -13.82
CA MET A 515 5.45 29.87 -13.43
C MET A 515 6.82 30.29 -14.03
N ALA A 516 7.46 29.39 -14.78
CA ALA A 516 8.79 29.63 -15.34
C ALA A 516 8.78 30.75 -16.36
N GLU A 517 9.77 31.65 -16.27
CA GLU A 517 10.06 32.73 -17.20
C GLU A 517 11.36 32.47 -17.97
N GLY A 518 12.12 31.46 -17.57
CA GLY A 518 13.34 30.99 -18.19
C GLY A 518 14.60 31.25 -17.35
N GLY A 519 15.39 30.20 -17.13
CA GLY A 519 16.59 30.21 -16.28
C GLY A 519 16.30 30.12 -14.77
N ASP A 520 15.04 29.96 -14.40
CA ASP A 520 14.58 29.95 -13.00
C ASP A 520 15.01 28.73 -12.23
N VAL A 521 15.52 28.92 -11.03
CA VAL A 521 15.72 27.86 -10.02
C VAL A 521 14.63 27.99 -8.97
N PHE A 522 13.64 27.13 -9.03
CA PHE A 522 12.60 27.05 -8.01
C PHE A 522 13.03 26.15 -6.86
N VAL A 523 12.65 26.55 -5.65
CA VAL A 523 12.89 25.78 -4.42
C VAL A 523 11.56 25.53 -3.73
N LEU A 524 11.27 24.26 -3.49
CA LEU A 524 10.05 23.90 -2.79
C LEU A 524 10.22 24.07 -1.28
N ASN A 525 9.24 24.70 -0.64
CA ASN A 525 9.22 24.83 0.82
C ASN A 525 8.98 23.45 1.46
N MET A 526 10.04 22.90 2.05
CA MET A 526 10.05 21.55 2.64
C MET A 526 9.47 21.50 4.07
N GLY A 527 9.13 22.65 4.68
CA GLY A 527 8.75 22.73 6.09
C GLY A 527 9.92 22.52 7.03
N GLU A 528 9.66 22.00 8.23
CA GLU A 528 10.68 21.76 9.24
C GLU A 528 11.50 20.48 8.96
N PRO A 529 12.80 20.49 9.30
CA PRO A 529 13.63 19.28 9.17
C PRO A 529 13.26 18.26 10.25
N VAL A 530 13.27 16.98 9.88
CA VAL A 530 12.95 15.87 10.76
C VAL A 530 14.22 15.12 11.14
N LYS A 531 14.42 14.84 12.44
CA LYS A 531 15.50 13.94 12.89
C LYS A 531 15.21 12.51 12.45
N ILE A 532 16.21 11.86 11.87
CA ILE A 532 16.05 10.48 11.38
C ILE A 532 15.80 9.50 12.52
N VAL A 533 16.36 9.76 13.71
CA VAL A 533 16.12 8.94 14.91
C VAL A 533 14.66 9.03 15.37
N ASP A 534 14.04 10.21 15.29
CA ASP A 534 12.62 10.37 15.66
C ASP A 534 11.71 9.70 14.64
N LEU A 535 12.07 9.75 13.35
CA LEU A 535 11.37 9.01 12.31
C LEU A 535 11.44 7.48 12.57
N ALA A 536 12.61 6.96 12.92
CA ALA A 536 12.78 5.55 13.27
C ALA A 536 11.93 5.15 14.48
N ARG A 537 11.96 5.97 15.55
CA ARG A 537 11.16 5.75 16.77
C ARG A 537 9.67 5.69 16.41
N ASN A 538 9.17 6.68 15.70
CA ASN A 538 7.76 6.73 15.28
C ASN A 538 7.36 5.47 14.48
N MET A 539 8.23 4.99 13.58
CA MET A 539 7.95 3.78 12.79
C MET A 539 7.88 2.52 13.67
N VAL A 540 8.77 2.38 14.64
CA VAL A 540 8.77 1.23 15.58
C VAL A 540 7.52 1.24 16.46
N GLU A 541 7.22 2.38 17.09
CA GLU A 541 6.06 2.53 17.98
C GLU A 541 4.73 2.26 17.24
N LEU A 542 4.61 2.74 16.01
CA LEU A 542 3.42 2.49 15.17
C LEU A 542 3.33 1.07 14.64
N SER A 543 4.44 0.32 14.67
CA SER A 543 4.43 -1.13 14.42
C SER A 543 4.04 -1.94 15.65
N GLY A 544 3.70 -1.27 16.78
CA GLY A 544 3.37 -1.92 18.05
C GLY A 544 4.58 -2.51 18.78
N LEU A 545 5.79 -2.04 18.45
CA LEU A 545 7.05 -2.48 18.99
C LEU A 545 7.70 -1.35 19.82
N THR A 546 8.65 -1.69 20.67
CA THR A 546 9.38 -0.75 21.51
C THR A 546 10.84 -0.64 21.09
N LEU A 547 11.39 0.58 21.18
CA LEU A 547 12.84 0.78 20.97
C LEU A 547 13.62 0.34 22.20
N ARG A 548 14.76 -0.31 21.95
CA ARG A 548 15.75 -0.61 23.00
C ARG A 548 16.59 0.63 23.24
N GLU A 549 16.34 1.28 24.37
CA GLU A 549 17.05 2.50 24.82
C GLU A 549 17.56 2.32 26.26
N PRO A 550 18.46 3.21 26.77
CA PRO A 550 18.93 3.13 28.16
C PRO A 550 17.83 3.10 29.23
N GLY A 551 16.65 3.67 28.94
CA GLY A 551 15.46 3.62 29.79
C GLY A 551 14.61 2.36 29.62
N GLU A 552 14.74 1.66 28.49
CA GLU A 552 14.04 0.41 28.16
C GLU A 552 15.00 -0.63 27.58
N PRO A 553 15.84 -1.26 28.38
CA PRO A 553 16.87 -2.20 27.92
C PRO A 553 16.30 -3.50 27.33
N HIS A 554 15.02 -3.76 27.51
CA HIS A 554 14.28 -4.92 27.00
C HIS A 554 13.43 -4.61 25.76
N GLY A 555 13.57 -3.43 25.15
CA GLY A 555 12.85 -3.05 23.94
C GLY A 555 13.10 -4.05 22.79
N ASP A 556 12.11 -4.15 21.89
CA ASP A 556 12.08 -5.13 20.79
C ASP A 556 13.14 -4.84 19.73
N ILE A 557 13.31 -3.57 19.37
CA ILE A 557 14.15 -3.12 18.24
C ILE A 557 15.32 -2.25 18.75
N GLU A 558 16.53 -2.62 18.38
CA GLU A 558 17.75 -1.87 18.67
C GLU A 558 18.04 -0.83 17.59
N VAL A 559 18.52 0.36 17.98
CA VAL A 559 19.07 1.36 17.05
C VAL A 559 20.58 1.30 17.08
N GLN A 560 21.19 1.10 15.93
CA GLN A 560 22.64 1.06 15.75
C GLN A 560 23.11 2.29 14.96
N PHE A 561 24.04 3.06 15.53
CA PHE A 561 24.70 4.17 14.85
C PHE A 561 25.92 3.67 14.10
N VAL A 562 25.87 3.73 12.75
CA VAL A 562 26.90 3.16 11.87
C VAL A 562 27.94 4.17 11.37
N GLY A 563 27.81 5.45 11.73
CA GLY A 563 28.64 6.54 11.23
C GLY A 563 28.12 7.13 9.91
N LEU A 564 28.46 8.40 9.65
CA LEU A 564 28.10 9.08 8.40
C LEU A 564 28.74 8.36 7.21
N ARG A 565 27.97 8.15 6.15
CA ARG A 565 28.48 7.61 4.89
C ARG A 565 29.44 8.60 4.23
N PRO A 566 30.37 8.13 3.37
CA PRO A 566 31.19 9.03 2.57
C PRO A 566 30.33 10.06 1.85
N ALA A 567 30.72 11.34 1.93
CA ALA A 567 30.04 12.46 1.29
C ALA A 567 28.58 12.76 1.74
N GLU A 568 28.14 12.18 2.86
CA GLU A 568 26.86 12.47 3.49
C GLU A 568 26.94 13.70 4.38
N LYS A 569 26.01 14.66 4.20
CA LYS A 569 25.86 15.83 5.07
C LYS A 569 25.07 15.49 6.33
N LEU A 570 25.45 16.09 7.46
CA LEU A 570 24.67 15.99 8.70
C LEU A 570 23.34 16.74 8.56
N TYR A 571 23.39 17.94 7.96
CA TYR A 571 22.25 18.81 7.68
C TYR A 571 22.23 19.20 6.19
N GLU A 572 21.06 19.18 5.56
CA GLU A 572 20.91 19.63 4.18
C GLU A 572 20.46 21.09 4.13
N GLU A 573 20.88 21.79 3.10
CA GLU A 573 20.55 23.20 2.85
C GLU A 573 19.64 23.30 1.64
N LEU A 574 18.63 24.18 1.69
CA LEU A 574 17.71 24.37 0.57
C LEU A 574 18.15 25.51 -0.37
N LEU A 575 18.91 26.50 0.13
CA LEU A 575 19.34 27.70 -0.59
C LEU A 575 20.80 28.04 -0.27
N ILE A 576 21.49 28.71 -1.22
CA ILE A 576 22.86 29.23 -1.01
C ILE A 576 22.84 30.58 -0.30
N GLY A 577 21.81 31.41 -0.49
CA GLY A 577 21.68 32.73 0.06
C GLY A 577 20.35 32.98 0.78
N THR A 578 20.17 34.20 1.29
CA THR A 578 18.93 34.67 1.92
C THR A 578 17.91 35.25 0.92
N ASP A 579 18.29 35.36 -0.36
CA ASP A 579 17.56 36.11 -1.38
C ASP A 579 16.56 35.25 -2.18
N ALA A 580 15.78 34.41 -1.46
CA ALA A 580 14.67 33.71 -2.09
C ALA A 580 13.52 34.70 -2.31
N MET A 581 13.02 34.77 -3.54
CA MET A 581 11.85 35.57 -3.92
C MET A 581 10.59 34.71 -3.80
N GLU A 582 9.54 35.28 -3.22
CA GLU A 582 8.21 34.67 -3.22
C GLU A 582 7.65 34.57 -4.65
N THR A 583 6.84 33.57 -4.89
CA THR A 583 6.11 33.39 -6.16
C THR A 583 4.60 33.51 -5.93
N GLU A 584 3.81 33.36 -6.99
CA GLU A 584 2.34 33.29 -6.87
C GLU A 584 1.84 32.06 -6.10
N HIS A 585 2.76 31.14 -5.67
CA HIS A 585 2.43 29.95 -4.91
C HIS A 585 3.23 29.91 -3.59
N GLU A 586 2.55 29.92 -2.44
CA GLU A 586 3.13 30.01 -1.09
C GLU A 586 4.18 28.93 -0.73
N ARG A 587 4.19 27.80 -1.42
CA ARG A 587 5.13 26.68 -1.21
C ARG A 587 6.27 26.65 -2.24
N ILE A 588 6.33 27.60 -3.17
CA ILE A 588 7.33 27.62 -4.21
C ILE A 588 8.04 28.97 -4.15
N MET A 589 9.35 28.94 -3.98
CA MET A 589 10.21 30.12 -3.96
C MET A 589 11.09 30.11 -5.21
N ARG A 590 11.53 31.29 -5.67
CA ARG A 590 12.50 31.44 -6.76
C ARG A 590 13.85 31.84 -6.15
N ALA A 591 14.91 31.10 -6.47
CA ALA A 591 16.26 31.38 -6.06
C ALA A 591 17.01 32.12 -7.19
N ASN A 592 17.84 33.05 -6.82
CA ASN A 592 18.79 33.70 -7.73
C ASN A 592 20.15 33.05 -7.53
N GLU A 593 20.61 32.30 -8.54
CA GLU A 593 21.81 31.47 -8.46
C GLU A 593 22.83 31.91 -9.52
N ASP A 594 24.08 32.11 -9.11
CA ASP A 594 25.17 32.42 -10.03
C ASP A 594 25.49 31.26 -10.96
N PHE A 595 25.74 31.54 -12.22
CA PHE A 595 26.14 30.52 -13.19
C PHE A 595 27.13 31.06 -14.23
N LEU A 596 27.92 30.19 -14.83
CA LEU A 596 28.87 30.54 -15.89
C LEU A 596 28.11 30.74 -17.21
N PRO A 597 28.40 31.80 -17.98
CA PRO A 597 27.84 31.94 -19.34
C PRO A 597 28.32 30.80 -20.24
N TRP A 598 27.54 30.46 -21.27
CA TRP A 598 27.81 29.30 -22.15
C TRP A 598 29.23 29.34 -22.73
N SER A 599 29.71 30.52 -23.16
CA SER A 599 31.06 30.69 -23.72
C SER A 599 32.20 30.27 -22.77
N GLN A 600 31.96 30.33 -21.46
CA GLN A 600 32.93 29.85 -20.44
C GLN A 600 32.67 28.39 -20.05
N LEU A 601 31.42 27.96 -20.06
CA LEU A 601 31.02 26.64 -19.63
C LEU A 601 31.32 25.55 -20.70
N GLU A 602 31.05 25.83 -21.99
CA GLU A 602 31.20 24.87 -23.08
C GLU A 602 32.62 24.30 -23.23
N PRO A 603 33.71 25.11 -23.16
CA PRO A 603 35.05 24.52 -23.21
C PRO A 603 35.35 23.60 -22.05
N GLY A 604 34.84 23.90 -20.85
CA GLY A 604 34.95 23.04 -19.67
C GLY A 604 34.19 21.74 -19.84
N LEU A 605 32.95 21.81 -20.35
CA LEU A 605 32.15 20.61 -20.63
C LEU A 605 32.79 19.73 -21.71
N SER A 606 33.38 20.33 -22.75
CA SER A 606 34.08 19.57 -23.79
C SER A 606 35.29 18.80 -23.26
N LYS A 607 36.08 19.43 -22.37
CA LYS A 607 37.17 18.75 -21.66
C LYS A 607 36.65 17.68 -20.72
N LEU A 608 35.60 17.97 -19.97
CA LEU A 608 34.98 17.00 -19.07
C LEU A 608 34.49 15.77 -19.83
N LYS A 609 33.85 15.97 -20.99
CA LYS A 609 33.42 14.86 -21.83
C LYS A 609 34.57 13.97 -22.27
N ALA A 610 35.69 14.55 -22.71
CA ALA A 610 36.88 13.78 -23.09
C ALA A 610 37.42 12.95 -21.92
N LEU A 611 37.51 13.52 -20.71
CA LEU A 611 37.94 12.80 -19.52
C LEU A 611 37.00 11.64 -19.14
N LEU A 612 35.69 11.84 -19.30
CA LEU A 612 34.73 10.77 -19.07
C LEU A 612 34.86 9.66 -20.10
N ASP A 613 35.12 9.98 -21.37
CA ASP A 613 35.32 9.01 -22.45
C ASP A 613 36.64 8.22 -22.25
N GLU A 614 37.68 8.84 -21.63
CA GLU A 614 38.92 8.21 -21.21
C GLU A 614 38.74 7.36 -19.93
N GLY A 615 37.65 7.53 -19.18
CA GLY A 615 37.42 6.88 -17.89
C GLY A 615 38.19 7.50 -16.72
N ASP A 616 38.75 8.71 -16.87
CA ASP A 616 39.56 9.37 -15.82
C ASP A 616 38.68 10.09 -14.80
N ALA A 617 38.21 9.34 -13.81
CA ALA A 617 37.37 9.85 -12.75
C ALA A 617 38.05 10.92 -11.88
N SER A 618 39.38 10.81 -11.69
CA SER A 618 40.15 11.72 -10.84
C SER A 618 40.23 13.12 -11.45
N ARG A 619 40.66 13.21 -12.72
CA ARG A 619 40.71 14.50 -13.43
C ARG A 619 39.31 15.04 -13.69
N ALA A 620 38.33 14.19 -13.95
CA ALA A 620 36.95 14.63 -14.10
C ALA A 620 36.42 15.29 -12.82
N ARG A 621 36.76 14.75 -11.63
CA ARG A 621 36.41 15.35 -10.33
C ARG A 621 37.11 16.70 -10.11
N GLU A 622 38.38 16.82 -10.47
CA GLU A 622 39.12 18.08 -10.37
C GLU A 622 38.48 19.15 -11.28
N LEU A 623 38.19 18.81 -12.53
CA LEU A 623 37.60 19.73 -13.46
C LEU A 623 36.17 20.15 -13.06
N ILE A 624 35.38 19.23 -12.52
CA ILE A 624 34.03 19.59 -12.04
C ILE A 624 34.08 20.51 -10.82
N GLN A 625 35.13 20.42 -10.02
CA GLN A 625 35.39 21.33 -8.89
C GLN A 625 35.78 22.75 -9.37
N GLU A 626 36.47 22.86 -10.51
CA GLU A 626 36.73 24.16 -11.15
C GLU A 626 35.44 24.78 -11.74
N LEU A 627 34.57 23.95 -12.35
CA LEU A 627 33.33 24.40 -12.96
C LEU A 627 32.24 24.75 -11.93
N VAL A 628 32.27 24.12 -10.77
CA VAL A 628 31.32 24.33 -9.65
C VAL A 628 32.12 24.68 -8.40
N PRO A 629 32.49 25.97 -8.19
CA PRO A 629 33.36 26.39 -7.10
C PRO A 629 32.82 26.09 -5.69
N GLU A 630 31.49 25.94 -5.56
CA GLU A 630 30.84 25.58 -4.31
C GLU A 630 31.06 24.10 -3.92
N PHE A 631 31.54 23.27 -4.84
CA PHE A 631 31.82 21.87 -4.59
C PHE A 631 33.03 21.71 -3.65
N LYS A 632 32.77 21.18 -2.47
CA LYS A 632 33.79 20.84 -1.47
C LYS A 632 33.70 19.36 -1.17
N PRO A 633 34.48 18.51 -1.86
CA PRO A 633 34.43 17.06 -1.65
C PRO A 633 34.81 16.71 -0.22
N SER A 634 33.97 15.93 0.46
CA SER A 634 34.15 15.53 1.85
C SER A 634 34.72 14.11 2.02
N SER A 635 34.96 13.40 0.91
CA SER A 635 35.53 12.03 0.93
C SER A 635 36.52 11.83 -0.22
N PRO A 636 37.48 10.90 -0.08
CA PRO A 636 38.35 10.48 -1.19
C PRO A 636 37.47 9.87 -2.30
N LEU A 637 37.95 9.97 -3.54
CA LEU A 637 37.31 9.31 -4.68
C LEU A 637 37.52 7.80 -4.57
N VAL A 638 36.48 7.02 -4.74
CA VAL A 638 36.54 5.56 -4.82
C VAL A 638 35.97 5.14 -6.16
N ASP A 639 36.82 4.73 -7.08
CA ASP A 639 36.44 4.17 -8.37
C ASP A 639 36.70 2.66 -8.39
N TYR A 640 35.65 1.85 -8.41
CA TYR A 640 35.79 0.39 -8.44
C TYR A 640 36.42 -0.13 -9.74
N THR A 641 36.33 0.62 -10.84
CA THR A 641 36.94 0.23 -12.12
C THR A 641 38.44 0.52 -12.13
N GLY A 642 38.88 1.57 -11.44
CA GLY A 642 40.29 1.93 -11.29
C GLY A 642 41.07 1.01 -10.32
N LEU A 643 40.41 0.45 -9.30
CA LEU A 643 41.05 -0.43 -8.29
C LEU A 643 41.64 -1.73 -8.86
N ARG A 644 41.37 -2.10 -10.09
CA ARG A 644 41.97 -3.28 -10.75
C ARG A 644 43.45 -3.07 -11.12
N HIS A 645 43.95 -1.85 -11.08
CA HIS A 645 45.34 -1.51 -11.41
C HIS A 645 46.23 -1.32 -10.20
N GLU A 646 45.65 -1.06 -9.03
CA GLU A 646 46.38 -1.00 -7.76
C GLU A 646 45.94 -2.19 -6.90
N GLY A 647 46.86 -3.06 -6.52
CA GLY A 647 46.57 -4.27 -5.74
C GLY A 647 45.79 -3.97 -4.46
N PRO A 648 45.18 -4.98 -3.80
CA PRO A 648 44.15 -4.77 -2.77
C PRO A 648 44.72 -4.01 -1.58
N THR A 649 44.37 -2.76 -1.45
CA THR A 649 44.52 -1.98 -0.21
C THR A 649 43.39 -2.41 0.77
N THR A 650 43.78 -2.72 1.98
CA THR A 650 42.97 -3.26 3.09
C THR A 650 41.79 -2.38 3.56
N ALA A 651 41.43 -1.35 2.80
CA ALA A 651 40.33 -0.43 3.14
C ALA A 651 38.97 -0.78 2.53
N SER A 652 38.89 -1.76 1.62
CA SER A 652 37.62 -2.06 0.88
C SER A 652 36.72 -3.14 1.49
N SER A 653 37.15 -3.77 2.62
CA SER A 653 36.37 -4.86 3.23
C SER A 653 35.33 -4.41 4.27
N GLN A 654 35.23 -3.11 4.58
CA GLN A 654 34.29 -2.64 5.60
C GLN A 654 32.97 -2.03 5.08
N VAL A 655 32.77 -1.85 3.78
CA VAL A 655 31.60 -1.13 3.26
C VAL A 655 30.44 -2.05 2.79
N PHE A 656 30.70 -3.35 2.55
CA PHE A 656 29.66 -4.32 2.16
C PHE A 656 29.66 -5.62 2.98
N GLY A 657 30.36 -5.65 4.13
CA GLY A 657 30.74 -6.89 4.83
C GLY A 657 29.73 -7.48 5.79
N ASP A 658 28.70 -6.80 6.28
CA ASP A 658 27.98 -7.29 7.46
C ASP A 658 26.47 -7.53 7.34
N SER A 659 25.85 -7.40 6.17
CA SER A 659 24.40 -7.66 6.07
C SER A 659 23.99 -8.99 5.41
N VAL A 660 24.92 -9.81 4.93
CA VAL A 660 24.61 -11.11 4.26
C VAL A 660 25.31 -12.31 4.93
N GLY A 661 26.28 -12.08 5.82
CA GLY A 661 27.12 -13.14 6.41
C GLY A 661 26.52 -13.87 7.61
N ASP A 662 25.71 -13.23 8.43
CA ASP A 662 25.26 -13.80 9.71
C ASP A 662 23.92 -14.55 9.67
N ALA A 663 23.12 -14.38 8.64
CA ALA A 663 21.88 -15.14 8.47
C ALA A 663 22.11 -16.63 8.10
N LYS A 664 23.33 -17.03 7.71
CA LYS A 664 23.68 -18.43 7.37
C LYS A 664 24.31 -19.22 8.51
N ARG A 665 24.65 -18.61 9.64
CA ARG A 665 25.23 -19.32 10.79
C ARG A 665 24.24 -19.77 11.86
N ALA A 666 23.00 -19.32 11.82
CA ALA A 666 21.95 -19.70 12.78
C ALA A 666 21.08 -20.90 12.35
N ALA A 667 21.25 -21.42 11.14
CA ALA A 667 20.55 -22.65 10.72
C ALA A 667 21.51 -23.83 10.88
N GLY A 668 21.31 -24.61 11.95
CA GLY A 668 22.10 -25.77 12.30
C GLY A 668 22.14 -26.80 11.17
N GLN A 669 23.32 -27.33 10.94
CA GLN A 669 23.57 -28.49 10.09
C GLN A 669 22.85 -29.73 10.65
N PRO A 670 22.19 -30.55 9.82
CA PRO A 670 22.08 -31.97 10.11
C PRO A 670 23.18 -32.72 9.37
N ASN A 671 23.96 -33.48 10.14
CA ASN A 671 24.84 -34.54 9.68
C ASN A 671 24.09 -35.56 8.84
N GLY A 672 24.66 -35.98 7.73
CA GLY A 672 24.15 -37.09 6.97
C GLY A 672 24.90 -37.33 5.67
N SER A 673 26.01 -38.05 5.74
CA SER A 673 26.72 -38.62 4.59
C SER A 673 25.85 -39.58 3.79
N VAL A 674 25.71 -39.37 2.48
CA VAL A 674 25.55 -40.50 1.52
C VAL A 674 26.24 -40.11 0.21
N ARG A 675 27.26 -40.90 -0.16
CA ARG A 675 27.83 -41.02 -1.51
C ARG A 675 26.83 -41.71 -2.46
N ASN A 676 26.79 -41.24 -3.70
CA ASN A 676 26.87 -42.03 -4.95
C ASN A 676 26.37 -41.12 -6.10
N SER A 677 27.25 -40.75 -7.02
CA SER A 677 27.65 -41.38 -8.29
C SER A 677 26.49 -41.50 -9.30
N ILE A 678 26.82 -40.98 -10.47
CA ILE A 678 26.41 -41.40 -11.82
C ILE A 678 25.42 -40.47 -12.56
N ASN A 679 26.01 -39.95 -13.58
CA ASN A 679 25.64 -39.44 -14.93
C ASN A 679 25.13 -38.02 -15.04
#